data_d3df16a5f428517572ae2785a7f50a23
#
_entry.id   d3df16a5f428517572ae2785a7f50a23
#
_cell.length_a   1.000
_cell.length_b   1.000
_cell.length_c   1.000
_cell.angle_alpha   90.00
_cell.angle_beta   90.00
_cell.angle_gamma   90.00
#
_symmetry.space_group_name_H-M   'P 1'
#
loop_
_entity.id
_entity.type
_entity.pdbx_description
1 polymer ?
#
loop_
_entity_poly.entity_id
_entity_poly.type
_entity_poly.pdbx_seq_one_letter_code
_entity_poly.pdbx_strand_id
1 'polypeptide(L)'
;MAGLRSTQGNYKSLLDGTISRRQFGKALAAIGFSGAAAESLTRMISEADAQTLPAERGRSVEGTGAEILVEALLAAGVEYLFATTATGMTAIFDALASRPQLKFLLTLQEGQATAMAHGYELASGRTAVLLVPGVAVPSAMNNLYNAWKDRSAIVAISDSSQTTFGGRNQFQQMDDWLEPLQQFTKWRWQINRPERISEFTRRAIKMAGTPPGGPVHLRIPINVLGEPKLKQTVYPQQLFRVDVNLPPKPELLESAARTLLESNAPFINVGHEVTRSGAVDDVVRLAEKLGARVSQGYSVYGDFPFKHPLWAGFYGLGAPKHLGRSDVFLNLGTEMPGPGILAPSPPRKATVIHARMEYEDIGNFQPTDIALAGGIREITTALIDAIEGMATRERLAKLREPRMDAAREEFTKRLEDQRSEAQENWNAAPISWARIAWELDRHLAEDAIVVSELDNRLPYHWMDFAPGRKRLIGQTTGFALGWGVGAALGVKVAQPDRQVVCLVGDGAFLFGQTEALWAAARHDIPITIVVFNNESYDGERERIYWFSPLARNRETRDQWKDISCYLGDPLVDFAAVSRAFGVEAETVLEPAGMEAALERAQLVNRDGGAYLIDARIMQQGHGANSTWHPDISIARNRKRLI
;
A
#
# COMPACT_ATOMS: atom_id res chain seq x y z
N MET A 1 -34.33 19.69 24.95
CA MET A 1 -33.65 21.01 24.93
C MET A 1 -32.90 21.35 26.21
N ALA A 2 -33.35 20.94 27.41
CA ALA A 2 -32.59 21.18 28.66
C ALA A 2 -31.24 20.40 28.70
N GLY A 3 -31.16 19.19 28.21
CA GLY A 3 -29.94 18.37 28.18
C GLY A 3 -28.83 18.94 27.28
N LEU A 4 -29.16 19.51 26.12
CA LEU A 4 -28.19 20.11 25.20
C LEU A 4 -27.54 21.38 25.75
N ARG A 5 -28.29 22.20 26.50
CA ARG A 5 -27.74 23.40 27.16
C ARG A 5 -26.80 23.02 28.32
N SER A 6 -27.07 21.93 29.04
CA SER A 6 -26.22 21.39 30.09
C SER A 6 -24.90 20.85 29.50
N THR A 7 -24.93 20.23 28.34
CA THR A 7 -23.75 19.69 27.65
C THR A 7 -22.81 20.79 27.18
N GLN A 8 -23.35 21.88 26.60
CA GLN A 8 -22.55 23.03 26.17
C GLN A 8 -21.90 23.73 27.38
N GLY A 9 -22.60 23.83 28.51
CA GLY A 9 -22.05 24.38 29.74
C GLY A 9 -20.89 23.56 30.30
N ASN A 10 -21.04 22.23 30.34
CA ASN A 10 -20.02 21.30 30.79
C ASN A 10 -18.80 21.25 29.84
N TYR A 11 -19.03 21.35 28.52
CA TYR A 11 -17.96 21.43 27.53
C TYR A 11 -17.12 22.70 27.72
N LYS A 12 -17.77 23.84 27.88
CA LYS A 12 -17.09 25.11 28.17
C LYS A 12 -16.31 25.04 29.46
N SER A 13 -16.87 24.47 30.52
CA SER A 13 -16.21 24.31 31.82
C SER A 13 -15.00 23.36 31.76
N LEU A 14 -15.01 22.36 30.86
CA LEU A 14 -13.86 21.50 30.61
C LEU A 14 -12.74 22.27 29.89
N LEU A 15 -13.07 23.03 28.85
CA LEU A 15 -12.11 23.88 28.13
C LEU A 15 -11.50 24.96 29.01
N ASP A 16 -12.29 25.57 29.91
CA ASP A 16 -11.86 26.59 30.87
C ASP A 16 -11.10 25.96 32.07
N GLY A 17 -10.92 24.63 32.11
CA GLY A 17 -10.23 23.94 33.21
C GLY A 17 -10.97 23.91 34.55
N THR A 18 -12.24 24.32 34.57
CA THR A 18 -13.06 24.40 35.80
C THR A 18 -13.64 23.07 36.24
N ILE A 19 -13.71 22.07 35.33
CA ILE A 19 -14.02 20.69 35.66
C ILE A 19 -12.98 19.72 35.07
N SER A 20 -12.75 18.61 35.78
CA SER A 20 -11.85 17.57 35.31
C SER A 20 -12.47 16.71 34.22
N ARG A 21 -11.64 16.05 33.39
CA ARG A 21 -12.06 15.07 32.36
C ARG A 21 -12.99 13.99 32.93
N ARG A 22 -12.70 13.52 34.15
CA ARG A 22 -13.52 12.53 34.84
C ARG A 22 -14.90 13.06 35.21
N GLN A 23 -15.00 14.33 35.59
CA GLN A 23 -16.26 15.02 35.87
C GLN A 23 -17.06 15.25 34.61
N PHE A 24 -16.41 15.60 33.51
CA PHE A 24 -17.05 15.76 32.20
C PHE A 24 -17.59 14.41 31.68
N GLY A 25 -16.82 13.32 31.75
CA GLY A 25 -17.29 11.99 31.38
C GLY A 25 -18.50 11.52 32.21
N LYS A 26 -18.53 11.81 33.53
CA LYS A 26 -19.70 11.55 34.40
C LYS A 26 -20.92 12.37 34.00
N ALA A 27 -20.73 13.62 33.59
CA ALA A 27 -21.81 14.50 33.14
C ALA A 27 -22.40 14.02 31.82
N LEU A 28 -21.60 13.49 30.89
CA LEU A 28 -22.05 12.85 29.66
C LEU A 28 -22.85 11.57 29.94
N ALA A 29 -22.36 10.73 30.83
CA ALA A 29 -23.07 9.52 31.23
C ALA A 29 -24.44 9.82 31.88
N ALA A 30 -24.52 10.91 32.66
CA ALA A 30 -25.78 11.34 33.29
C ALA A 30 -26.86 11.82 32.31
N ILE A 31 -26.48 12.18 31.08
CA ILE A 31 -27.41 12.59 30.01
C ILE A 31 -27.60 11.50 28.94
N GLY A 32 -27.20 10.27 29.24
CA GLY A 32 -27.52 9.08 28.43
C GLY A 32 -26.44 8.62 27.47
N PHE A 33 -25.22 9.18 27.52
CA PHE A 33 -24.10 8.60 26.76
C PHE A 33 -23.61 7.31 27.42
N SER A 34 -23.35 6.27 26.62
CA SER A 34 -22.71 5.08 27.13
C SER A 34 -21.29 5.41 27.65
N GLY A 35 -20.77 4.64 28.61
CA GLY A 35 -19.42 4.87 29.15
C GLY A 35 -18.36 4.95 28.07
N ALA A 36 -18.43 4.09 27.04
CA ALA A 36 -17.53 4.07 25.90
C ALA A 36 -17.66 5.33 25.02
N ALA A 37 -18.87 5.82 24.78
CA ALA A 37 -19.11 7.04 24.01
C ALA A 37 -18.64 8.29 24.78
N ALA A 38 -18.85 8.33 26.08
CA ALA A 38 -18.36 9.43 26.95
C ALA A 38 -16.83 9.46 27.01
N GLU A 39 -16.19 8.30 27.05
CA GLU A 39 -14.72 8.18 27.05
C GLU A 39 -14.12 8.54 25.68
N SER A 40 -14.75 8.09 24.59
CA SER A 40 -14.37 8.46 23.22
C SER A 40 -14.46 9.97 23.01
N LEU A 41 -15.57 10.59 23.40
CA LEU A 41 -15.76 12.05 23.27
C LEU A 41 -14.72 12.82 24.14
N THR A 42 -14.45 12.33 25.34
CA THR A 42 -13.45 12.93 26.24
C THR A 42 -12.03 12.81 25.67
N ARG A 43 -11.72 11.68 24.99
CA ARG A 43 -10.45 11.46 24.29
C ARG A 43 -10.33 12.38 23.07
N MET A 44 -11.37 12.47 22.23
CA MET A 44 -11.39 13.37 21.06
C MET A 44 -11.19 14.84 21.47
N ILE A 45 -11.82 15.28 22.56
CA ILE A 45 -11.62 16.64 23.09
C ILE A 45 -10.19 16.83 23.59
N SER A 46 -9.58 15.81 24.23
CA SER A 46 -8.20 15.92 24.71
C SER A 46 -7.17 15.84 23.59
N GLU A 47 -7.46 15.14 22.50
CA GLU A 47 -6.63 15.12 21.30
C GLU A 47 -6.74 16.44 20.53
N ALA A 48 -7.93 17.05 20.49
CA ALA A 48 -8.13 18.41 19.96
C ALA A 48 -7.43 19.48 20.80
N ASP A 49 -7.42 19.34 22.13
CA ASP A 49 -6.73 20.25 23.07
C ASP A 49 -5.19 20.06 23.03
N ALA A 50 -4.71 18.84 22.74
CA ALA A 50 -3.28 18.56 22.56
C ALA A 50 -2.74 19.13 21.23
N GLN A 51 -3.60 19.46 20.28
CA GLN A 51 -3.26 20.28 19.11
C GLN A 51 -3.26 21.77 19.51
N THR A 52 -2.34 22.16 20.39
CA THR A 52 -2.05 23.57 20.58
C THR A 52 -1.69 24.18 19.23
N LEU A 53 -2.56 25.05 18.72
CA LEU A 53 -2.25 25.85 17.54
C LEU A 53 -0.89 26.50 17.77
N PRO A 54 0.07 26.39 16.85
CA PRO A 54 1.36 27.03 17.02
C PRO A 54 1.15 28.51 17.31
N ALA A 55 1.85 29.04 18.31
CA ALA A 55 1.73 30.45 18.72
C ALA A 55 2.04 31.41 17.57
N GLU A 56 2.81 30.98 16.55
CA GLU A 56 3.09 31.72 15.34
C GLU A 56 2.34 31.09 14.16
N ARG A 57 1.44 31.85 13.56
CA ARG A 57 0.68 31.41 12.36
C ARG A 57 1.55 31.18 11.12
N GLY A 58 2.80 31.66 11.11
CA GLY A 58 3.76 31.50 10.04
C GLY A 58 5.03 32.29 10.32
N ARG A 59 6.14 31.90 9.68
CA ARG A 59 7.43 32.58 9.79
C ARG A 59 7.83 33.19 8.45
N SER A 60 8.44 34.36 8.48
CA SER A 60 9.03 34.99 7.29
C SER A 60 10.36 34.32 6.98
N VAL A 61 10.55 33.92 5.73
CA VAL A 61 11.79 33.34 5.20
C VAL A 61 12.27 34.20 4.05
N GLU A 62 13.57 34.51 4.04
CA GLU A 62 14.23 35.23 2.95
C GLU A 62 15.34 34.36 2.37
N GLY A 63 15.42 34.27 1.03
CA GLY A 63 16.41 33.46 0.36
C GLY A 63 16.11 33.28 -1.13
N THR A 64 16.75 32.29 -1.74
CA THR A 64 16.47 31.87 -3.11
C THR A 64 15.16 31.11 -3.21
N GLY A 65 14.65 30.90 -4.42
CA GLY A 65 13.46 30.09 -4.65
C GLY A 65 13.60 28.66 -4.09
N ALA A 66 14.78 28.07 -4.23
CA ALA A 66 15.07 26.74 -3.70
C ALA A 66 15.12 26.72 -2.16
N GLU A 67 15.67 27.75 -1.53
CA GLU A 67 15.64 27.88 -0.05
C GLU A 67 14.21 27.99 0.48
N ILE A 68 13.36 28.78 -0.18
CA ILE A 68 11.93 28.87 0.15
C ILE A 68 11.22 27.53 -0.01
N LEU A 69 11.54 26.77 -1.09
CA LEU A 69 11.00 25.43 -1.30
C LEU A 69 11.37 24.48 -0.14
N VAL A 70 12.67 24.41 0.20
CA VAL A 70 13.17 23.53 1.28
C VAL A 70 12.54 23.91 2.63
N GLU A 71 12.43 25.20 2.95
CA GLU A 71 11.78 25.68 4.17
C GLU A 71 10.28 25.34 4.22
N ALA A 72 9.59 25.40 3.06
CA ALA A 72 8.18 25.01 2.98
C ALA A 72 7.99 23.49 3.15
N LEU A 73 8.91 22.67 2.64
CA LEU A 73 8.91 21.21 2.86
C LEU A 73 9.18 20.86 4.34
N LEU A 74 10.16 21.50 4.96
CA LEU A 74 10.43 21.32 6.39
C LEU A 74 9.24 21.73 7.27
N ALA A 75 8.59 22.86 6.96
CA ALA A 75 7.37 23.29 7.66
C ALA A 75 6.17 22.35 7.48
N ALA A 76 6.19 21.55 6.40
CA ALA A 76 5.23 20.48 6.18
C ALA A 76 5.59 19.17 6.90
N GLY A 77 6.72 19.12 7.60
CA GLY A 77 7.20 17.93 8.30
C GLY A 77 7.82 16.88 7.40
N VAL A 78 8.31 17.29 6.22
CA VAL A 78 9.05 16.42 5.32
C VAL A 78 10.46 16.21 5.88
N GLU A 79 10.89 14.96 6.00
CA GLU A 79 12.21 14.57 6.52
C GLU A 79 13.13 14.03 5.41
N TYR A 80 12.55 13.50 4.33
CA TYR A 80 13.28 12.81 3.28
C TYR A 80 12.86 13.29 1.89
N LEU A 81 13.85 13.46 1.01
CA LEU A 81 13.68 13.58 -0.43
C LEU A 81 14.17 12.28 -1.07
N PHE A 82 13.27 11.53 -1.68
CA PHE A 82 13.60 10.37 -2.50
C PHE A 82 13.93 10.86 -3.90
N ALA A 83 15.16 10.67 -4.36
CA ALA A 83 15.62 11.50 -5.47
C ALA A 83 16.61 10.81 -6.41
N THR A 84 16.64 11.29 -7.65
CA THR A 84 17.78 11.19 -8.55
C THR A 84 18.44 12.58 -8.70
N THR A 85 19.41 12.75 -9.58
CA THR A 85 20.17 13.99 -9.70
C THR A 85 20.12 14.60 -11.09
N ALA A 86 20.11 15.93 -11.17
CA ALA A 86 20.30 16.68 -12.41
C ALA A 86 20.86 18.09 -12.17
N THR A 87 21.47 18.66 -13.19
CA THR A 87 22.00 20.04 -13.17
C THR A 87 20.93 21.07 -12.84
N GLY A 88 19.69 20.88 -13.30
CA GLY A 88 18.57 21.78 -13.01
C GLY A 88 18.17 21.87 -11.53
N MET A 89 18.67 20.96 -10.69
CA MET A 89 18.42 20.93 -9.24
C MET A 89 19.53 21.60 -8.42
N THR A 90 20.54 22.21 -9.04
CA THR A 90 21.72 22.81 -8.36
C THR A 90 21.31 23.73 -7.22
N ALA A 91 20.35 24.62 -7.43
CA ALA A 91 19.88 25.53 -6.39
C ALA A 91 19.25 24.80 -5.18
N ILE A 92 18.62 23.64 -5.41
CA ILE A 92 18.08 22.79 -4.33
C ILE A 92 19.23 22.17 -3.52
N PHE A 93 20.29 21.69 -4.21
CA PHE A 93 21.45 21.12 -3.51
C PHE A 93 22.17 22.16 -2.65
N ASP A 94 22.32 23.38 -3.15
CA ASP A 94 22.87 24.50 -2.37
C ASP A 94 22.00 24.82 -1.14
N ALA A 95 20.68 24.82 -1.30
CA ALA A 95 19.75 25.05 -0.20
C ALA A 95 19.80 23.91 0.86
N LEU A 96 19.99 22.65 0.45
CA LEU A 96 20.11 21.50 1.34
C LEU A 96 21.42 21.51 2.15
N ALA A 97 22.51 22.05 1.59
CA ALA A 97 23.82 22.11 2.26
C ALA A 97 23.76 22.78 3.64
N SER A 98 22.86 23.73 3.83
CA SER A 98 22.63 24.44 5.10
C SER A 98 21.41 23.93 5.89
N ARG A 99 20.72 22.87 5.44
CA ARG A 99 19.48 22.35 6.01
C ARG A 99 19.51 20.82 6.16
N PRO A 100 20.40 20.28 7.03
CA PRO A 100 20.61 18.83 7.17
C PRO A 100 19.40 18.07 7.73
N GLN A 101 18.37 18.78 8.19
CA GLN A 101 17.12 18.19 8.66
C GLN A 101 16.33 17.54 7.51
N LEU A 102 16.46 18.04 6.28
CA LEU A 102 15.86 17.44 5.09
C LEU A 102 16.91 16.54 4.41
N LYS A 103 16.78 15.24 4.61
CA LYS A 103 17.74 14.24 4.14
C LYS A 103 17.50 13.90 2.66
N PHE A 104 18.57 13.88 1.88
CA PHE A 104 18.54 13.53 0.47
C PHE A 104 18.94 12.06 0.27
N LEU A 105 17.98 11.23 -0.18
CA LEU A 105 18.18 9.82 -0.46
C LEU A 105 18.35 9.63 -1.97
N LEU A 106 19.61 9.59 -2.41
CA LEU A 106 19.96 9.39 -3.80
C LEU A 106 19.71 7.95 -4.24
N THR A 107 19.03 7.78 -5.37
CA THR A 107 18.92 6.52 -6.10
C THR A 107 19.51 6.67 -7.51
N LEU A 108 19.77 5.55 -8.19
CA LEU A 108 20.34 5.58 -9.54
C LEU A 108 19.27 5.65 -10.65
N GLN A 109 17.98 5.46 -10.30
CA GLN A 109 16.91 5.38 -11.28
C GLN A 109 15.59 5.94 -10.68
N GLU A 110 14.84 6.73 -11.47
CA GLU A 110 13.65 7.47 -11.01
C GLU A 110 12.51 6.57 -10.56
N GLY A 111 12.32 5.42 -11.21
CA GLY A 111 11.33 4.43 -10.81
C GLY A 111 11.62 3.87 -9.43
N GLN A 112 12.91 3.66 -9.07
CA GLN A 112 13.29 3.20 -7.75
C GLN A 112 13.16 4.30 -6.69
N ALA A 113 13.49 5.55 -7.01
CA ALA A 113 13.18 6.69 -6.14
C ALA A 113 11.68 6.78 -5.84
N THR A 114 10.85 6.55 -6.87
CA THR A 114 9.39 6.54 -6.73
C THR A 114 8.90 5.37 -5.89
N ALA A 115 9.44 4.16 -6.09
CA ALA A 115 9.12 2.99 -5.28
C ALA A 115 9.49 3.20 -3.80
N MET A 116 10.67 3.81 -3.51
CA MET A 116 11.05 4.17 -2.14
C MET A 116 10.07 5.18 -1.53
N ALA A 117 9.71 6.24 -2.25
CA ALA A 117 8.71 7.22 -1.81
C ALA A 117 7.35 6.56 -1.52
N HIS A 118 6.94 5.64 -2.38
CA HIS A 118 5.70 4.89 -2.23
C HIS A 118 5.72 3.99 -0.99
N GLY A 119 6.77 3.17 -0.82
CA GLY A 119 6.93 2.31 0.37
C GLY A 119 6.98 3.12 1.68
N TYR A 120 7.65 4.27 1.67
CA TYR A 120 7.68 5.19 2.82
C TYR A 120 6.26 5.68 3.19
N GLU A 121 5.49 6.12 2.21
CA GLU A 121 4.10 6.58 2.42
C GLU A 121 3.22 5.45 2.95
N LEU A 122 3.27 4.26 2.32
CA LEU A 122 2.47 3.10 2.74
C LEU A 122 2.74 2.67 4.19
N ALA A 123 4.00 2.77 4.63
CA ALA A 123 4.38 2.35 5.97
C ALA A 123 4.15 3.43 7.05
N SER A 124 4.29 4.71 6.69
CA SER A 124 4.22 5.84 7.62
C SER A 124 2.88 6.57 7.63
N GLY A 125 2.10 6.49 6.52
CA GLY A 125 0.92 7.33 6.28
C GLY A 125 1.26 8.81 6.06
N ARG A 126 2.55 9.16 5.90
CA ARG A 126 3.04 10.54 5.72
C ARG A 126 3.28 10.81 4.24
N THR A 127 2.92 12.00 3.78
CA THR A 127 3.20 12.43 2.40
C THR A 127 4.69 12.32 2.10
N ALA A 128 5.03 11.54 1.07
CA ALA A 128 6.40 11.41 0.57
C ALA A 128 6.72 12.47 -0.48
N VAL A 129 7.98 12.88 -0.58
CA VAL A 129 8.45 13.83 -1.59
C VAL A 129 9.47 13.16 -2.49
N LEU A 130 9.12 13.09 -3.78
CA LEU A 130 9.95 12.59 -4.86
C LEU A 130 10.58 13.80 -5.60
N LEU A 131 11.89 13.77 -5.82
CA LEU A 131 12.60 14.79 -6.59
C LEU A 131 13.30 14.16 -7.79
N VAL A 132 12.84 14.45 -9.01
CA VAL A 132 13.34 13.85 -10.25
C VAL A 132 13.55 14.90 -11.33
N PRO A 133 14.52 14.71 -12.24
CA PRO A 133 14.71 15.60 -13.39
C PRO A 133 13.44 15.65 -14.26
N GLY A 134 13.11 16.82 -14.78
CA GLY A 134 11.93 16.99 -15.63
C GLY A 134 11.92 16.05 -16.82
N VAL A 135 13.06 15.90 -17.51
CA VAL A 135 13.18 15.00 -18.67
C VAL A 135 13.14 13.51 -18.30
N ALA A 136 13.37 13.17 -17.04
CA ALA A 136 13.35 11.80 -16.55
C ALA A 136 12.01 11.42 -15.85
N VAL A 137 11.05 12.34 -15.79
CA VAL A 137 9.69 12.06 -15.31
C VAL A 137 9.08 10.81 -15.95
N PRO A 138 9.25 10.56 -17.28
CA PRO A 138 8.77 9.31 -17.89
C PRO A 138 9.34 8.04 -17.24
N SER A 139 10.58 8.04 -16.74
CA SER A 139 11.16 6.89 -16.03
C SER A 139 10.50 6.62 -14.65
N ALA A 140 9.90 7.65 -14.04
CA ALA A 140 9.16 7.53 -12.78
C ALA A 140 7.72 7.02 -12.96
N MET A 141 7.17 7.06 -14.18
CA MET A 141 5.74 6.81 -14.44
C MET A 141 5.28 5.43 -14.01
N ASN A 142 6.12 4.39 -14.17
CA ASN A 142 5.80 3.02 -13.81
C ASN A 142 5.33 2.92 -12.34
N ASN A 143 6.15 3.41 -11.42
CA ASN A 143 5.84 3.34 -9.99
C ASN A 143 4.91 4.49 -9.52
N LEU A 144 4.82 5.60 -10.25
CA LEU A 144 3.76 6.60 -10.01
C LEU A 144 2.38 6.05 -10.36
N TYR A 145 2.26 5.20 -11.39
CA TYR A 145 1.03 4.49 -11.69
C TYR A 145 0.62 3.57 -10.52
N ASN A 146 1.57 2.79 -9.96
CA ASN A 146 1.32 2.00 -8.75
C ASN A 146 0.82 2.88 -7.59
N ALA A 147 1.53 3.97 -7.30
CA ALA A 147 1.16 4.89 -6.24
C ALA A 147 -0.20 5.57 -6.47
N TRP A 148 -0.55 5.87 -7.72
CA TRP A 148 -1.85 6.42 -8.09
C TRP A 148 -2.97 5.41 -7.84
N LYS A 149 -2.78 4.15 -8.22
CA LYS A 149 -3.74 3.06 -7.96
C LYS A 149 -3.93 2.81 -6.47
N ASP A 150 -2.85 2.87 -5.69
CA ASP A 150 -2.87 2.66 -4.23
C ASP A 150 -3.23 3.92 -3.43
N ARG A 151 -3.59 5.02 -4.11
CA ARG A 151 -3.96 6.31 -3.48
C ARG A 151 -2.89 6.87 -2.55
N SER A 152 -1.63 6.65 -2.87
CA SER A 152 -0.51 7.07 -2.04
C SER A 152 -0.16 8.54 -2.22
N ALA A 153 0.00 9.24 -1.11
CA ALA A 153 0.28 10.67 -1.07
C ALA A 153 1.75 10.95 -1.42
N ILE A 154 2.05 11.16 -2.70
CA ILE A 154 3.39 11.51 -3.19
C ILE A 154 3.36 12.88 -3.85
N VAL A 155 4.28 13.76 -3.46
CA VAL A 155 4.55 15.02 -4.17
C VAL A 155 5.78 14.82 -5.05
N ALA A 156 5.56 14.62 -6.35
CA ALA A 156 6.64 14.59 -7.33
C ALA A 156 7.03 16.03 -7.70
N ILE A 157 8.25 16.41 -7.38
CA ILE A 157 8.84 17.71 -7.75
C ILE A 157 9.81 17.47 -8.89
N SER A 158 9.68 18.23 -9.97
CA SER A 158 10.62 18.22 -11.08
C SER A 158 11.09 19.62 -11.48
N ASP A 159 12.30 19.69 -11.97
CA ASP A 159 12.82 20.89 -12.63
C ASP A 159 12.30 21.03 -14.07
N SER A 160 12.68 22.08 -14.72
CA SER A 160 12.55 22.26 -16.17
C SER A 160 13.43 23.39 -16.64
N SER A 161 13.57 23.53 -17.96
CA SER A 161 14.24 24.67 -18.58
C SER A 161 13.65 26.01 -18.11
N GLN A 162 14.42 27.07 -18.29
CA GLN A 162 14.00 28.44 -17.92
C GLN A 162 12.72 28.86 -18.65
N THR A 163 11.88 29.61 -17.95
CA THR A 163 10.61 30.12 -18.51
C THR A 163 10.80 30.97 -19.76
N THR A 164 11.96 31.62 -19.90
CA THR A 164 12.32 32.43 -21.07
C THR A 164 12.62 31.63 -22.33
N PHE A 165 12.77 30.29 -22.22
CA PHE A 165 13.10 29.41 -23.35
C PHE A 165 11.87 28.68 -23.91
N GLY A 166 10.70 28.90 -23.35
CA GLY A 166 9.47 28.27 -23.82
C GLY A 166 9.24 28.48 -25.33
N GLY A 167 8.90 27.39 -26.04
CA GLY A 167 8.68 27.39 -27.48
C GLY A 167 9.96 27.44 -28.34
N ARG A 168 11.15 27.28 -27.77
CA ARG A 168 12.41 27.19 -28.48
C ARG A 168 12.99 25.77 -28.38
N ASN A 169 13.68 25.33 -29.47
CA ASN A 169 14.43 24.07 -29.44
C ASN A 169 15.65 24.24 -28.54
N GLN A 170 15.53 23.81 -27.29
CA GLN A 170 16.59 23.88 -26.30
C GLN A 170 16.99 22.46 -25.87
N PHE A 171 18.17 22.34 -25.25
CA PHE A 171 18.60 21.10 -24.62
C PHE A 171 17.58 20.66 -23.57
N GLN A 172 17.12 19.40 -23.64
CA GLN A 172 16.14 18.80 -22.74
C GLN A 172 14.80 19.56 -22.69
N GLN A 173 14.36 20.18 -23.77
CA GLN A 173 13.07 20.86 -23.83
C GLN A 173 11.93 19.85 -24.12
N MET A 174 10.80 20.03 -23.45
CA MET A 174 9.53 19.34 -23.70
C MET A 174 8.45 20.36 -24.04
N ASP A 175 7.51 20.02 -24.91
CA ASP A 175 6.42 20.92 -25.29
C ASP A 175 5.45 21.15 -24.12
N ASP A 176 5.02 20.08 -23.44
CA ASP A 176 4.28 20.15 -22.19
C ASP A 176 4.91 19.27 -21.11
N TRP A 177 5.47 19.92 -20.11
CA TRP A 177 6.14 19.27 -18.99
C TRP A 177 5.19 18.62 -17.97
N LEU A 178 3.92 18.95 -18.00
CA LEU A 178 2.92 18.40 -17.07
C LEU A 178 2.14 17.24 -17.68
N GLU A 179 2.14 17.12 -19.01
CA GLU A 179 1.41 16.07 -19.73
C GLU A 179 1.81 14.64 -19.33
N PRO A 180 3.13 14.28 -19.20
CA PRO A 180 3.53 12.91 -18.92
C PRO A 180 2.85 12.30 -17.69
N LEU A 181 2.60 13.08 -16.65
CA LEU A 181 1.95 12.61 -15.41
C LEU A 181 0.47 12.93 -15.32
N GLN A 182 -0.16 13.37 -16.41
CA GLN A 182 -1.56 13.79 -16.39
C GLN A 182 -2.49 12.72 -15.86
N GLN A 183 -2.31 11.47 -16.26
CA GLN A 183 -3.18 10.35 -15.90
C GLN A 183 -2.93 9.80 -14.50
N PHE A 184 -1.73 10.00 -13.96
CA PHE A 184 -1.29 9.38 -12.69
C PHE A 184 -1.17 10.38 -11.55
N THR A 185 -1.75 11.58 -11.71
CA THR A 185 -1.71 12.62 -10.69
C THR A 185 -3.08 13.20 -10.41
N LYS A 186 -3.39 13.31 -9.13
CA LYS A 186 -4.59 13.94 -8.61
C LYS A 186 -4.61 15.46 -8.88
N TRP A 187 -3.44 16.08 -8.89
CA TRP A 187 -3.26 17.50 -9.19
C TRP A 187 -1.85 17.74 -9.70
N ARG A 188 -1.71 18.72 -10.59
CA ARG A 188 -0.42 19.12 -11.14
C ARG A 188 -0.38 20.61 -11.37
N TRP A 189 0.81 21.20 -11.19
CA TRP A 189 1.00 22.63 -11.36
C TRP A 189 2.44 22.99 -11.69
N GLN A 190 2.62 24.04 -12.51
CA GLN A 190 3.90 24.67 -12.76
C GLN A 190 3.99 25.99 -12.00
N ILE A 191 5.06 26.19 -11.25
CA ILE A 191 5.32 27.45 -10.54
C ILE A 191 6.09 28.39 -11.48
N ASN A 192 5.38 29.29 -12.12
CA ASN A 192 6.00 30.31 -12.99
C ASN A 192 6.34 31.61 -12.24
N ARG A 193 5.85 31.77 -11.02
CA ARG A 193 6.01 32.94 -10.18
C ARG A 193 6.80 32.58 -8.94
N PRO A 194 8.07 33.04 -8.82
CA PRO A 194 8.91 32.70 -7.68
C PRO A 194 8.29 33.12 -6.33
N GLU A 195 7.48 34.20 -6.30
CA GLU A 195 6.82 34.70 -5.09
C GLU A 195 5.75 33.74 -4.52
N ARG A 196 5.40 32.69 -5.26
CA ARG A 196 4.35 31.73 -4.88
C ARG A 196 4.86 30.33 -4.57
N ILE A 197 6.15 30.13 -4.41
CA ILE A 197 6.75 28.81 -4.15
C ILE A 197 6.18 28.20 -2.86
N SER A 198 6.21 28.95 -1.75
CA SER A 198 5.68 28.48 -0.46
C SER A 198 4.21 28.09 -0.53
N GLU A 199 3.39 28.87 -1.25
CA GLU A 199 1.95 28.62 -1.42
C GLU A 199 1.70 27.31 -2.18
N PHE A 200 2.35 27.12 -3.34
CA PHE A 200 2.11 25.94 -4.16
C PHE A 200 2.72 24.67 -3.58
N THR A 201 3.86 24.76 -2.91
CA THR A 201 4.46 23.62 -2.19
C THR A 201 3.49 23.11 -1.11
N ARG A 202 2.99 23.99 -0.27
CA ARG A 202 1.98 23.67 0.75
C ARG A 202 0.69 23.10 0.14
N ARG A 203 0.23 23.69 -0.97
CA ARG A 203 -0.96 23.20 -1.69
C ARG A 203 -0.73 21.81 -2.26
N ALA A 204 0.45 21.52 -2.81
CA ALA A 204 0.81 20.18 -3.31
C ALA A 204 0.75 19.14 -2.21
N ILE A 205 1.35 19.42 -1.04
CA ILE A 205 1.29 18.54 0.14
C ILE A 205 -0.15 18.31 0.58
N LYS A 206 -0.97 19.38 0.66
CA LYS A 206 -2.39 19.27 0.99
C LYS A 206 -3.14 18.37 0.00
N MET A 207 -2.97 18.63 -1.30
CA MET A 207 -3.68 17.89 -2.35
C MET A 207 -3.30 16.42 -2.38
N ALA A 208 -2.02 16.09 -2.18
CA ALA A 208 -1.57 14.70 -2.11
C ALA A 208 -2.16 13.97 -0.89
N GLY A 209 -2.10 14.59 0.29
CA GLY A 209 -2.46 13.94 1.56
C GLY A 209 -3.93 14.03 1.95
N THR A 210 -4.76 14.87 1.29
CA THR A 210 -6.21 14.89 1.59
C THR A 210 -6.87 13.65 0.99
N PRO A 211 -7.52 12.79 1.79
CA PRO A 211 -8.22 11.60 1.27
C PRO A 211 -9.35 11.94 0.27
N PRO A 212 -9.57 11.07 -0.72
CA PRO A 212 -8.68 10.00 -1.12
C PRO A 212 -7.34 10.55 -1.58
N GLY A 213 -6.22 10.02 -1.03
CA GLY A 213 -4.87 10.46 -1.34
C GLY A 213 -4.50 10.26 -2.81
N GLY A 214 -3.30 10.64 -3.17
CA GLY A 214 -2.78 10.36 -4.51
C GLY A 214 -1.57 11.21 -4.89
N PRO A 215 -0.80 10.78 -5.90
CA PRO A 215 0.33 11.55 -6.39
C PRO A 215 -0.09 12.92 -6.92
N VAL A 216 0.77 13.90 -6.75
CA VAL A 216 0.66 15.23 -7.36
C VAL A 216 2.00 15.60 -8.01
N HIS A 217 1.98 16.44 -9.04
CA HIS A 217 3.18 16.88 -9.72
C HIS A 217 3.35 18.39 -9.61
N LEU A 218 4.48 18.80 -9.07
CA LEU A 218 4.89 20.19 -8.95
C LEU A 218 6.14 20.44 -9.78
N ARG A 219 6.00 21.13 -10.88
CA ARG A 219 7.11 21.52 -11.75
C ARG A 219 7.63 22.90 -11.38
N ILE A 220 8.96 23.06 -11.27
CA ILE A 220 9.58 24.34 -10.93
C ILE A 220 10.73 24.63 -11.89
N PRO A 221 10.60 25.65 -12.78
CA PRO A 221 11.66 26.05 -13.70
C PRO A 221 12.94 26.47 -12.96
N ILE A 222 14.11 26.18 -13.56
CA ILE A 222 15.43 26.44 -12.94
C ILE A 222 15.65 27.92 -12.58
N ASN A 223 15.15 28.85 -13.38
CA ASN A 223 15.24 30.28 -13.05
C ASN A 223 14.33 30.68 -11.88
N VAL A 224 13.22 29.96 -11.64
CA VAL A 224 12.35 30.18 -10.48
C VAL A 224 13.01 29.64 -9.21
N LEU A 225 13.68 28.48 -9.30
CA LEU A 225 14.48 27.95 -8.17
C LEU A 225 15.67 28.83 -7.81
N GLY A 226 16.31 29.42 -8.83
CA GLY A 226 17.48 30.29 -8.65
C GLY A 226 17.15 31.74 -8.32
N GLU A 227 15.89 32.19 -8.35
CA GLU A 227 15.52 33.60 -8.11
C GLU A 227 15.96 34.04 -6.69
N PRO A 228 16.82 35.10 -6.62
CA PRO A 228 17.41 35.51 -5.33
C PRO A 228 16.49 36.46 -4.55
N LYS A 229 16.77 36.60 -3.24
CA LYS A 229 16.20 37.64 -2.36
C LYS A 229 14.67 37.61 -2.28
N LEU A 230 14.07 36.46 -2.45
CA LEU A 230 12.64 36.30 -2.21
C LEU A 230 12.34 36.38 -0.72
N LYS A 231 11.19 36.99 -0.39
CA LYS A 231 10.68 37.02 0.98
C LYS A 231 9.26 36.45 0.99
N GLN A 232 9.06 35.33 1.67
CA GLN A 232 7.77 34.66 1.75
C GLN A 232 7.44 34.23 3.18
N THR A 233 6.14 34.10 3.46
CA THR A 233 5.68 33.48 4.71
C THR A 233 5.51 31.98 4.50
N VAL A 234 6.16 31.19 5.32
CA VAL A 234 6.03 29.73 5.39
C VAL A 234 5.15 29.37 6.58
N TYR A 235 4.12 28.58 6.33
CA TYR A 235 3.13 28.17 7.34
C TYR A 235 3.25 26.68 7.66
N PRO A 236 3.03 26.27 8.92
CA PRO A 236 2.87 24.86 9.28
C PRO A 236 1.72 24.21 8.54
N GLN A 237 1.93 22.99 8.01
CA GLN A 237 0.93 22.28 7.19
C GLN A 237 -0.35 21.97 7.97
N GLN A 238 -0.28 21.81 9.29
CA GLN A 238 -1.44 21.49 10.13
C GLN A 238 -2.57 22.54 10.01
N LEU A 239 -2.23 23.80 9.71
CA LEU A 239 -3.22 24.87 9.49
C LEU A 239 -4.09 24.68 8.25
N PHE A 240 -3.75 23.73 7.39
CA PHE A 240 -4.44 23.48 6.10
C PHE A 240 -5.01 22.07 5.98
N ARG A 241 -4.95 21.28 7.05
CA ARG A 241 -5.59 19.96 7.08
C ARG A 241 -7.09 20.11 7.11
N VAL A 242 -7.75 19.20 6.39
CA VAL A 242 -9.21 19.06 6.39
C VAL A 242 -9.52 17.64 6.83
N ASP A 243 -10.34 17.50 7.85
CA ASP A 243 -10.89 16.20 8.23
C ASP A 243 -12.06 15.88 7.28
N VAL A 244 -11.93 14.78 6.56
CA VAL A 244 -12.92 14.28 5.61
C VAL A 244 -13.55 12.96 6.07
N ASN A 245 -13.20 12.47 7.28
CA ASN A 245 -13.73 11.24 7.86
C ASN A 245 -15.12 11.51 8.46
N LEU A 246 -16.10 11.66 7.62
CA LEU A 246 -17.48 11.94 8.04
C LEU A 246 -18.27 10.62 8.16
N PRO A 247 -19.12 10.47 9.19
CA PRO A 247 -20.04 9.35 9.26
C PRO A 247 -21.13 9.51 8.20
N PRO A 248 -21.66 8.41 7.63
CA PRO A 248 -22.79 8.45 6.72
C PRO A 248 -24.10 8.83 7.44
N LYS A 249 -25.16 9.05 6.68
CA LYS A 249 -26.48 9.39 7.22
C LYS A 249 -26.98 8.28 8.16
N PRO A 250 -27.52 8.62 9.35
CA PRO A 250 -28.01 7.64 10.32
C PRO A 250 -29.03 6.65 9.73
N GLU A 251 -29.94 7.11 8.88
CA GLU A 251 -30.99 6.27 8.28
C GLU A 251 -30.39 5.19 7.37
N LEU A 252 -29.30 5.49 6.66
CA LEU A 252 -28.60 4.51 5.82
C LEU A 252 -27.83 3.50 6.66
N LEU A 253 -27.23 3.95 7.77
CA LEU A 253 -26.56 3.05 8.74
C LEU A 253 -27.56 2.10 9.40
N GLU A 254 -28.71 2.59 9.83
CA GLU A 254 -29.79 1.78 10.39
C GLU A 254 -30.30 0.74 9.38
N SER A 255 -30.50 1.15 8.13
CA SER A 255 -30.91 0.24 7.06
C SER A 255 -29.87 -0.86 6.82
N ALA A 256 -28.59 -0.50 6.74
CA ALA A 256 -27.49 -1.45 6.57
C ALA A 256 -27.38 -2.42 7.76
N ALA A 257 -27.45 -1.90 8.99
CA ALA A 257 -27.41 -2.72 10.20
C ALA A 257 -28.57 -3.71 10.27
N ARG A 258 -29.79 -3.29 9.95
CA ARG A 258 -30.97 -4.15 9.87
C ARG A 258 -30.81 -5.24 8.82
N THR A 259 -30.37 -4.87 7.61
CA THR A 259 -30.11 -5.81 6.51
C THR A 259 -29.09 -6.88 6.91
N LEU A 260 -27.98 -6.48 7.57
CA LEU A 260 -26.96 -7.41 8.07
C LEU A 260 -27.49 -8.33 9.18
N LEU A 261 -28.35 -7.82 10.08
CA LEU A 261 -28.97 -8.62 11.15
C LEU A 261 -30.02 -9.64 10.64
N GLU A 262 -30.70 -9.32 9.54
CA GLU A 262 -31.71 -10.19 8.92
C GLU A 262 -31.12 -11.18 7.93
N SER A 263 -29.85 -11.01 7.56
CA SER A 263 -29.12 -11.89 6.64
C SER A 263 -28.95 -13.29 7.18
N ASN A 264 -29.12 -14.30 6.34
CA ASN A 264 -28.80 -15.69 6.64
C ASN A 264 -27.32 -16.04 6.35
N ALA A 265 -26.70 -15.37 5.38
CA ALA A 265 -25.36 -15.62 4.92
C ALA A 265 -24.64 -14.29 4.57
N PRO A 266 -24.34 -13.44 5.57
CA PRO A 266 -23.65 -12.18 5.33
C PRO A 266 -22.22 -12.43 4.87
N PHE A 267 -21.77 -11.65 3.88
CA PHE A 267 -20.44 -11.70 3.33
C PHE A 267 -19.83 -10.30 3.28
N ILE A 268 -18.59 -10.16 3.75
CA ILE A 268 -17.86 -8.89 3.77
C ILE A 268 -16.67 -9.01 2.82
N ASN A 269 -16.49 -8.06 1.92
CA ASN A 269 -15.29 -7.89 1.13
C ASN A 269 -14.58 -6.61 1.56
N VAL A 270 -13.29 -6.70 1.86
CA VAL A 270 -12.49 -5.59 2.39
C VAL A 270 -11.38 -5.15 1.45
N GLY A 271 -10.85 -3.95 1.64
CA GLY A 271 -9.70 -3.46 0.90
C GLY A 271 -8.97 -2.31 1.60
N HIS A 272 -8.07 -1.66 0.88
CA HIS A 272 -7.02 -0.78 1.41
C HIS A 272 -7.50 0.37 2.31
N GLU A 273 -8.71 0.87 2.13
CA GLU A 273 -9.26 1.93 2.99
C GLU A 273 -9.48 1.44 4.44
N VAL A 274 -9.64 0.12 4.67
CA VAL A 274 -9.74 -0.47 6.01
C VAL A 274 -8.45 -0.27 6.78
N THR A 275 -7.31 -0.68 6.21
CA THR A 275 -6.00 -0.50 6.85
C THR A 275 -5.62 0.98 6.95
N ARG A 276 -5.86 1.78 5.90
CA ARG A 276 -5.55 3.22 5.89
C ARG A 276 -6.31 4.00 6.96
N SER A 277 -7.55 3.61 7.29
CA SER A 277 -8.34 4.23 8.36
C SER A 277 -8.07 3.65 9.75
N GLY A 278 -7.22 2.61 9.85
CA GLY A 278 -6.96 1.90 11.11
C GLY A 278 -8.16 1.09 11.61
N ALA A 279 -9.01 0.60 10.71
CA ALA A 279 -10.26 -0.09 11.03
C ALA A 279 -10.16 -1.63 11.05
N VAL A 280 -8.96 -2.23 10.89
CA VAL A 280 -8.81 -3.70 10.80
C VAL A 280 -9.44 -4.42 12.00
N ASP A 281 -9.15 -3.98 13.23
CA ASP A 281 -9.71 -4.57 14.45
C ASP A 281 -11.23 -4.37 14.53
N ASP A 282 -11.73 -3.23 14.05
CA ASP A 282 -13.17 -2.94 14.02
C ASP A 282 -13.88 -3.86 13.01
N VAL A 283 -13.26 -4.12 11.86
CA VAL A 283 -13.80 -5.08 10.86
C VAL A 283 -13.77 -6.50 11.39
N VAL A 284 -12.73 -6.93 12.10
CA VAL A 284 -12.71 -8.24 12.77
C VAL A 284 -13.87 -8.35 13.74
N ARG A 285 -14.08 -7.34 14.61
CA ARG A 285 -15.21 -7.30 15.55
C ARG A 285 -16.57 -7.35 14.85
N LEU A 286 -16.75 -6.61 13.76
CA LEU A 286 -17.98 -6.63 12.96
C LEU A 286 -18.23 -8.03 12.37
N ALA A 287 -17.21 -8.61 11.74
CA ALA A 287 -17.28 -9.95 11.16
C ALA A 287 -17.61 -11.02 12.19
N GLU A 288 -16.94 -11.01 13.34
CA GLU A 288 -17.20 -11.95 14.44
C GLU A 288 -18.60 -11.79 15.03
N LYS A 289 -19.08 -10.55 15.17
CA LYS A 289 -20.41 -10.26 15.70
C LYS A 289 -21.52 -10.83 14.84
N LEU A 290 -21.34 -10.85 13.53
CA LEU A 290 -22.29 -11.38 12.56
C LEU A 290 -22.03 -12.84 12.17
N GLY A 291 -20.84 -13.39 12.48
CA GLY A 291 -20.35 -14.64 11.91
C GLY A 291 -20.19 -14.55 10.39
N ALA A 292 -19.88 -13.35 9.86
CA ALA A 292 -19.78 -13.09 8.44
C ALA A 292 -18.45 -13.58 7.86
N ARG A 293 -18.48 -14.25 6.70
CA ARG A 293 -17.27 -14.60 5.97
C ARG A 293 -16.63 -13.33 5.39
N VAL A 294 -15.29 -13.27 5.41
CA VAL A 294 -14.53 -12.11 4.95
C VAL A 294 -13.59 -12.51 3.82
N SER A 295 -13.64 -11.76 2.73
CA SER A 295 -12.63 -11.80 1.67
C SER A 295 -11.94 -10.45 1.55
N GLN A 296 -10.82 -10.44 0.85
CA GLN A 296 -10.11 -9.23 0.49
C GLN A 296 -10.02 -9.12 -1.03
N GLY A 297 -10.35 -7.95 -1.57
CA GLY A 297 -10.10 -7.60 -2.97
C GLY A 297 -8.61 -7.31 -3.22
N TYR A 298 -8.30 -6.77 -4.39
CA TYR A 298 -6.95 -6.25 -4.65
C TYR A 298 -6.65 -5.12 -3.68
N SER A 299 -5.58 -5.28 -2.92
CA SER A 299 -5.15 -4.32 -1.92
C SER A 299 -3.65 -4.43 -1.67
N VAL A 300 -3.02 -3.29 -1.44
CA VAL A 300 -1.60 -3.20 -1.05
C VAL A 300 -1.36 -3.57 0.41
N TYR A 301 -2.40 -3.90 1.17
CA TYR A 301 -2.30 -4.28 2.58
C TYR A 301 -2.96 -5.64 2.85
N GLY A 302 -2.63 -6.22 4.00
CA GLY A 302 -3.46 -7.25 4.61
C GLY A 302 -4.55 -6.59 5.45
N ASP A 303 -5.76 -6.50 4.89
CA ASP A 303 -6.89 -5.78 5.49
C ASP A 303 -7.73 -6.64 6.43
N PHE A 304 -7.43 -7.92 6.53
CA PHE A 304 -8.04 -8.87 7.45
C PHE A 304 -7.04 -10.00 7.80
N PRO A 305 -7.04 -10.56 9.03
CA PRO A 305 -6.12 -11.63 9.39
C PRO A 305 -6.35 -12.90 8.57
N PHE A 306 -5.34 -13.38 7.85
CA PHE A 306 -5.49 -14.53 6.94
C PHE A 306 -5.60 -15.90 7.67
N LYS A 307 -5.17 -15.95 8.93
CA LYS A 307 -5.35 -17.12 9.83
C LYS A 307 -6.63 -17.04 10.67
N HIS A 308 -7.54 -16.10 10.38
CA HIS A 308 -8.83 -16.02 11.08
C HIS A 308 -9.82 -17.06 10.54
N PRO A 309 -10.63 -17.73 11.37
CA PRO A 309 -11.62 -18.72 10.91
C PRO A 309 -12.61 -18.20 9.87
N LEU A 310 -13.00 -16.92 9.94
CA LEU A 310 -13.92 -16.28 9.00
C LEU A 310 -13.27 -15.92 7.66
N TRP A 311 -11.94 -16.04 7.51
CA TRP A 311 -11.25 -15.75 6.26
C TRP A 311 -11.68 -16.70 5.12
N ALA A 312 -12.25 -16.14 4.04
CA ALA A 312 -12.79 -16.88 2.89
C ALA A 312 -11.86 -16.86 1.66
N GLY A 313 -10.74 -16.15 1.71
CA GLY A 313 -9.78 -16.05 0.60
C GLY A 313 -9.80 -14.70 -0.10
N PHE A 314 -8.97 -14.59 -1.15
CA PHE A 314 -8.89 -13.38 -1.96
C PHE A 314 -10.02 -13.34 -3.00
N TYR A 315 -10.52 -12.13 -3.24
CA TYR A 315 -11.49 -11.83 -4.27
C TYR A 315 -10.73 -11.36 -5.53
N GLY A 316 -10.54 -12.24 -6.49
CA GLY A 316 -9.73 -11.93 -7.67
C GLY A 316 -9.80 -13.04 -8.71
N LEU A 317 -8.73 -13.80 -8.91
CA LEU A 317 -8.62 -14.91 -9.89
C LEU A 317 -9.59 -16.07 -9.65
N GLY A 318 -10.52 -15.94 -8.73
CA GLY A 318 -11.58 -16.89 -8.43
C GLY A 318 -12.60 -16.30 -7.47
N ALA A 319 -13.73 -16.95 -7.32
CA ALA A 319 -14.69 -16.59 -6.31
C ALA A 319 -14.19 -17.04 -4.93
N PRO A 320 -14.21 -16.15 -3.91
CA PRO A 320 -14.01 -16.59 -2.53
C PRO A 320 -15.02 -17.69 -2.16
N LYS A 321 -14.60 -18.60 -1.29
CA LYS A 321 -15.53 -19.61 -0.78
C LYS A 321 -16.75 -18.91 -0.14
N HIS A 322 -17.93 -19.47 -0.31
CA HIS A 322 -19.22 -18.98 0.21
C HIS A 322 -19.81 -17.73 -0.47
N LEU A 323 -19.09 -17.02 -1.32
CA LEU A 323 -19.64 -15.84 -2.02
C LEU A 323 -20.96 -16.18 -2.72
N GLY A 324 -21.03 -17.31 -3.44
CA GLY A 324 -22.21 -17.73 -4.19
C GLY A 324 -23.47 -18.02 -3.34
N ARG A 325 -23.32 -18.16 -2.04
CA ARG A 325 -24.43 -18.39 -1.08
C ARG A 325 -24.83 -17.14 -0.32
N SER A 326 -24.11 -16.04 -0.46
CA SER A 326 -24.40 -14.81 0.28
C SER A 326 -25.71 -14.18 -0.17
N ASP A 327 -26.52 -13.75 0.81
CA ASP A 327 -27.75 -12.99 0.61
C ASP A 327 -27.57 -11.50 0.92
N VAL A 328 -26.49 -11.13 1.62
CA VAL A 328 -26.04 -9.75 1.82
C VAL A 328 -24.53 -9.68 1.55
N PHE A 329 -24.15 -8.76 0.69
CA PHE A 329 -22.75 -8.49 0.33
C PHE A 329 -22.36 -7.07 0.77
N LEU A 330 -21.53 -6.96 1.81
CA LEU A 330 -20.95 -5.70 2.25
C LEU A 330 -19.57 -5.51 1.61
N ASN A 331 -19.45 -4.59 0.66
CA ASN A 331 -18.17 -4.17 0.08
C ASN A 331 -17.66 -2.96 0.86
N LEU A 332 -16.56 -3.13 1.60
CA LEU A 332 -16.09 -2.20 2.61
C LEU A 332 -14.67 -1.71 2.30
N GLY A 333 -14.54 -0.44 1.91
CA GLY A 333 -13.24 0.21 1.70
C GLY A 333 -12.45 -0.28 0.49
N THR A 334 -13.14 -0.74 -0.56
CA THR A 334 -12.54 -1.19 -1.81
C THR A 334 -13.45 -0.92 -3.00
N GLU A 335 -12.86 -0.89 -4.20
CA GLU A 335 -13.62 -0.87 -5.46
C GLU A 335 -14.58 -2.06 -5.53
N MET A 336 -15.76 -1.86 -6.12
CA MET A 336 -16.63 -3.00 -6.42
C MET A 336 -15.98 -3.86 -7.49
N PRO A 337 -15.84 -5.17 -7.26
CA PRO A 337 -15.31 -6.05 -8.29
C PRO A 337 -16.15 -5.96 -9.56
N GLY A 338 -15.57 -5.48 -10.64
CA GLY A 338 -16.24 -5.37 -11.93
C GLY A 338 -16.45 -6.75 -12.58
N PRO A 339 -17.43 -6.89 -13.47
CA PRO A 339 -17.59 -8.09 -14.27
C PRO A 339 -16.39 -8.20 -15.22
N GLY A 340 -15.41 -8.96 -14.84
CA GLY A 340 -14.21 -9.21 -15.62
C GLY A 340 -13.84 -10.68 -15.59
N ILE A 341 -12.84 -11.04 -16.40
CA ILE A 341 -12.33 -12.40 -16.47
C ILE A 341 -11.78 -12.88 -15.12
N LEU A 342 -11.36 -11.93 -14.28
CA LEU A 342 -10.61 -12.21 -13.06
C LEU A 342 -11.41 -12.07 -11.77
N ALA A 343 -12.56 -11.40 -11.78
CA ALA A 343 -13.34 -11.18 -10.57
C ALA A 343 -14.82 -11.53 -10.80
N PRO A 344 -15.37 -12.51 -10.08
CA PRO A 344 -16.80 -12.80 -10.14
C PRO A 344 -17.61 -11.66 -9.52
N SER A 345 -18.76 -11.35 -10.10
CA SER A 345 -19.71 -10.41 -9.50
C SER A 345 -20.31 -10.98 -8.21
N PRO A 346 -20.75 -10.12 -7.28
CA PRO A 346 -21.60 -10.56 -6.17
C PRO A 346 -22.83 -11.34 -6.68
N PRO A 347 -23.41 -12.25 -5.88
CA PRO A 347 -24.61 -12.99 -6.29
C PRO A 347 -25.73 -12.02 -6.66
N ARG A 348 -26.40 -12.26 -7.80
CA ARG A 348 -27.47 -11.38 -8.32
C ARG A 348 -28.64 -11.16 -7.35
N LYS A 349 -28.83 -12.08 -6.38
CA LYS A 349 -29.89 -12.01 -5.38
C LYS A 349 -29.44 -11.39 -4.05
N ALA A 350 -28.16 -11.11 -3.89
CA ALA A 350 -27.64 -10.52 -2.68
C ALA A 350 -27.99 -9.01 -2.63
N THR A 351 -28.42 -8.56 -1.47
CA THR A 351 -28.49 -7.12 -1.18
C THR A 351 -27.06 -6.59 -1.07
N VAL A 352 -26.74 -5.57 -1.86
CA VAL A 352 -25.40 -4.97 -1.94
C VAL A 352 -25.33 -3.72 -1.09
N ILE A 353 -24.48 -3.75 -0.07
CA ILE A 353 -24.09 -2.58 0.72
C ILE A 353 -22.69 -2.19 0.28
N HIS A 354 -22.50 -0.98 -0.23
CA HIS A 354 -21.19 -0.49 -0.63
C HIS A 354 -20.77 0.70 0.24
N ALA A 355 -19.72 0.51 1.03
CA ALA A 355 -19.19 1.49 1.97
C ALA A 355 -17.80 1.94 1.53
N ARG A 356 -17.63 3.23 1.23
CA ARG A 356 -16.38 3.76 0.70
C ARG A 356 -16.19 5.26 0.93
N MET A 357 -14.91 5.66 1.13
CA MET A 357 -14.54 7.07 1.14
C MET A 357 -14.52 7.65 -0.29
N GLU A 358 -14.04 6.89 -1.27
CA GLU A 358 -14.12 7.22 -2.69
C GLU A 358 -15.55 7.01 -3.23
N TYR A 359 -16.46 7.87 -2.84
CA TYR A 359 -17.89 7.73 -3.15
C TYR A 359 -18.21 7.73 -4.66
N GLU A 360 -17.33 8.27 -5.50
CA GLU A 360 -17.50 8.30 -6.95
C GLU A 360 -17.50 6.90 -7.59
N ASP A 361 -16.92 5.91 -6.92
CA ASP A 361 -16.93 4.52 -7.38
C ASP A 361 -18.19 3.74 -6.99
N ILE A 362 -18.98 4.27 -6.06
CA ILE A 362 -20.17 3.57 -5.59
C ILE A 362 -21.22 3.53 -6.69
N GLY A 363 -21.61 2.31 -7.08
CA GLY A 363 -22.65 2.10 -8.10
C GLY A 363 -22.17 2.15 -9.55
N ASN A 364 -20.86 2.27 -9.82
CA ASN A 364 -20.34 2.36 -11.19
C ASN A 364 -20.53 1.07 -12.01
N PHE A 365 -20.42 -0.10 -11.39
CA PHE A 365 -20.42 -1.38 -12.11
C PHE A 365 -21.56 -2.32 -11.71
N GLN A 366 -22.03 -2.21 -10.49
CA GLN A 366 -23.06 -3.06 -9.90
C GLN A 366 -24.13 -2.20 -9.24
N PRO A 367 -25.41 -2.61 -9.30
CA PRO A 367 -26.44 -1.98 -8.48
C PRO A 367 -26.01 -2.01 -7.01
N THR A 368 -26.19 -0.90 -6.33
CA THR A 368 -25.93 -0.76 -4.90
C THR A 368 -27.24 -0.42 -4.22
N ASP A 369 -27.71 -1.30 -3.32
CA ASP A 369 -28.96 -1.11 -2.59
C ASP A 369 -28.80 -0.08 -1.46
N ILE A 370 -27.63 -0.12 -0.78
CA ILE A 370 -27.32 0.83 0.30
C ILE A 370 -25.90 1.38 0.08
N ALA A 371 -25.80 2.67 -0.17
CA ALA A 371 -24.54 3.39 -0.36
C ALA A 371 -24.15 4.12 0.93
N LEU A 372 -22.97 3.80 1.49
CA LEU A 372 -22.42 4.42 2.69
C LEU A 372 -21.15 5.19 2.33
N ALA A 373 -21.29 6.44 1.94
CA ALA A 373 -20.15 7.33 1.67
C ALA A 373 -19.62 7.93 2.99
N GLY A 374 -18.34 7.76 3.27
CA GLY A 374 -17.72 8.30 4.49
C GLY A 374 -16.41 7.61 4.87
N GLY A 375 -15.87 7.96 6.03
CA GLY A 375 -14.70 7.31 6.61
C GLY A 375 -14.98 5.86 6.99
N ILE A 376 -14.09 4.93 6.61
CA ILE A 376 -14.35 3.50 6.81
C ILE A 376 -14.39 3.11 8.27
N ARG A 377 -13.54 3.70 9.11
CA ARG A 377 -13.56 3.46 10.55
C ARG A 377 -14.86 3.97 11.18
N GLU A 378 -15.29 5.16 10.79
CA GLU A 378 -16.53 5.79 11.25
C GLU A 378 -17.75 4.96 10.83
N ILE A 379 -17.76 4.46 9.59
CA ILE A 379 -18.83 3.57 9.10
C ILE A 379 -18.83 2.26 9.89
N THR A 380 -17.67 1.62 10.06
CA THR A 380 -17.58 0.30 10.69
C THR A 380 -17.97 0.36 12.16
N THR A 381 -17.50 1.36 12.90
CA THR A 381 -17.86 1.55 14.31
C THR A 381 -19.35 1.87 14.47
N ALA A 382 -19.89 2.76 13.63
CA ALA A 382 -21.31 3.10 13.67
C ALA A 382 -22.23 1.91 13.29
N LEU A 383 -21.81 1.04 12.37
CA LEU A 383 -22.52 -0.21 12.08
C LEU A 383 -22.52 -1.16 13.28
N ILE A 384 -21.38 -1.29 13.97
CA ILE A 384 -21.31 -2.09 15.20
C ILE A 384 -22.27 -1.57 16.26
N ASP A 385 -22.26 -0.24 16.50
CA ASP A 385 -23.12 0.41 17.50
C ASP A 385 -24.62 0.25 17.15
N ALA A 386 -24.96 0.42 15.86
CA ALA A 386 -26.34 0.24 15.38
C ALA A 386 -26.81 -1.22 15.54
N ILE A 387 -25.97 -2.21 15.21
CA ILE A 387 -26.26 -3.63 15.38
C ILE A 387 -26.47 -3.96 16.87
N GLU A 388 -25.63 -3.44 17.76
CA GLU A 388 -25.75 -3.62 19.22
C GLU A 388 -27.01 -2.94 19.78
N GLY A 389 -27.41 -1.80 19.21
CA GLY A 389 -28.65 -1.11 19.58
C GLY A 389 -29.93 -1.80 19.11
N MET A 390 -29.86 -2.58 18.01
CA MET A 390 -31.03 -3.25 17.41
C MET A 390 -31.23 -4.71 17.85
N ALA A 391 -30.23 -5.33 18.43
CA ALA A 391 -30.29 -6.75 18.81
C ALA A 391 -29.76 -6.99 20.21
N THR A 392 -30.48 -7.87 20.96
CA THR A 392 -30.00 -8.32 22.27
C THR A 392 -28.75 -9.21 22.11
N ARG A 393 -27.98 -9.35 23.17
CA ARG A 393 -26.80 -10.23 23.20
C ARG A 393 -27.16 -11.67 22.85
N GLU A 394 -28.32 -12.14 23.34
CA GLU A 394 -28.83 -13.49 23.07
C GLU A 394 -29.17 -13.70 21.60
N ARG A 395 -29.80 -12.69 20.95
CA ARG A 395 -30.10 -12.72 19.52
C ARG A 395 -28.81 -12.76 18.71
N LEU A 396 -27.82 -11.91 19.05
CA LEU A 396 -26.52 -11.88 18.37
C LEU A 396 -25.77 -13.20 18.54
N ALA A 397 -25.76 -13.78 19.74
CA ALA A 397 -25.15 -15.09 20.00
C ALA A 397 -25.81 -16.18 19.16
N LYS A 398 -27.14 -16.22 19.11
CA LYS A 398 -27.91 -17.19 18.31
C LYS A 398 -27.62 -17.12 16.82
N LEU A 399 -27.35 -15.93 16.29
CA LEU A 399 -26.95 -15.73 14.89
C LEU A 399 -25.50 -16.11 14.65
N ARG A 400 -24.61 -15.69 15.54
CA ARG A 400 -23.16 -15.80 15.41
C ARG A 400 -22.64 -17.23 15.63
N GLU A 401 -23.06 -17.89 16.71
CA GLU A 401 -22.46 -19.15 17.18
C GLU A 401 -22.46 -20.25 16.12
N PRO A 402 -23.58 -20.58 15.44
CA PRO A 402 -23.58 -21.61 14.41
C PRO A 402 -22.67 -21.31 13.24
N ARG A 403 -22.56 -20.01 12.86
CA ARG A 403 -21.73 -19.55 11.74
C ARG A 403 -20.25 -19.61 12.11
N MET A 404 -19.90 -19.22 13.35
CA MET A 404 -18.52 -19.30 13.85
C MET A 404 -18.06 -20.74 14.00
N ASP A 405 -18.91 -21.65 14.48
CA ASP A 405 -18.56 -23.05 14.63
C ASP A 405 -18.31 -23.71 13.27
N ALA A 406 -19.19 -23.49 12.29
CA ALA A 406 -18.97 -23.93 10.93
C ALA A 406 -17.69 -23.32 10.32
N ALA A 407 -17.38 -22.05 10.65
CA ALA A 407 -16.17 -21.40 10.19
C ALA A 407 -14.89 -22.03 10.78
N ARG A 408 -14.90 -22.36 12.06
CA ARG A 408 -13.78 -23.04 12.75
C ARG A 408 -13.54 -24.44 12.22
N GLU A 409 -14.60 -25.22 12.03
CA GLU A 409 -14.51 -26.55 11.45
C GLU A 409 -13.89 -26.54 10.06
N GLU A 410 -14.38 -25.66 9.18
CA GLU A 410 -13.81 -25.48 7.83
C GLU A 410 -12.37 -24.97 7.85
N PHE A 411 -12.05 -24.06 8.76
CA PHE A 411 -10.70 -23.56 8.92
C PHE A 411 -9.73 -24.67 9.32
N THR A 412 -10.10 -25.49 10.30
CA THR A 412 -9.29 -26.63 10.76
C THR A 412 -9.06 -27.61 9.62
N LYS A 413 -10.13 -28.01 8.92
CA LYS A 413 -10.03 -28.92 7.77
C LYS A 413 -9.14 -28.33 6.67
N ARG A 414 -9.30 -27.04 6.34
CA ARG A 414 -8.48 -26.38 5.33
C ARG A 414 -6.99 -26.40 5.69
N LEU A 415 -6.65 -26.18 6.96
CA LEU A 415 -5.26 -26.25 7.42
C LEU A 415 -4.69 -27.66 7.31
N GLU A 416 -5.50 -28.69 7.61
CA GLU A 416 -5.11 -30.09 7.48
C GLU A 416 -4.88 -30.47 6.00
N ASP A 417 -5.82 -30.11 5.11
CA ASP A 417 -5.70 -30.31 3.67
C ASP A 417 -4.44 -29.66 3.10
N GLN A 418 -4.19 -28.39 3.47
CA GLN A 418 -3.00 -27.63 3.01
C GLN A 418 -1.68 -28.21 3.54
N ARG A 419 -1.67 -28.72 4.77
CA ARG A 419 -0.50 -29.40 5.34
C ARG A 419 -0.22 -30.72 4.61
N SER A 420 -1.27 -31.50 4.33
CA SER A 420 -1.15 -32.75 3.59
C SER A 420 -0.63 -32.52 2.17
N GLU A 421 -1.16 -31.54 1.46
CA GLU A 421 -0.69 -31.16 0.11
C GLU A 421 0.78 -30.69 0.12
N ALA A 422 1.17 -29.90 1.13
CA ALA A 422 2.54 -29.42 1.25
C ALA A 422 3.56 -30.54 1.53
N GLN A 423 3.15 -31.64 2.17
CA GLN A 423 4.06 -32.74 2.52
C GLN A 423 4.68 -33.44 1.31
N GLU A 424 3.96 -33.51 0.18
CA GLU A 424 4.47 -34.18 -1.03
C GLU A 424 5.79 -33.54 -1.54
N ASN A 425 5.92 -32.23 -1.39
CA ASN A 425 7.07 -31.47 -1.89
C ASN A 425 7.83 -30.73 -0.78
N TRP A 426 7.68 -31.16 0.49
CA TRP A 426 8.22 -30.42 1.64
C TRP A 426 9.75 -30.29 1.63
N ASN A 427 10.45 -31.34 1.18
CA ASN A 427 11.91 -31.39 1.07
C ASN A 427 12.40 -31.39 -0.38
N ALA A 428 11.54 -31.00 -1.32
CA ALA A 428 11.93 -30.95 -2.73
C ALA A 428 12.96 -29.86 -3.01
N ALA A 429 13.81 -30.13 -4.01
CA ALA A 429 14.67 -29.15 -4.64
C ALA A 429 14.34 -29.14 -6.15
N PRO A 430 13.96 -28.02 -6.71
CA PRO A 430 13.79 -26.66 -6.15
C PRO A 430 12.74 -26.58 -5.02
N ILE A 431 12.87 -25.54 -4.17
CA ILE A 431 12.10 -25.38 -2.92
C ILE A 431 10.62 -25.15 -3.22
N SER A 432 9.72 -25.80 -2.48
CA SER A 432 8.28 -25.57 -2.60
C SER A 432 7.86 -24.24 -1.97
N TRP A 433 6.81 -23.62 -2.50
CA TRP A 433 6.25 -22.36 -2.01
C TRP A 433 5.76 -22.46 -0.55
N ALA A 434 5.18 -23.59 -0.16
CA ALA A 434 4.73 -23.82 1.21
C ALA A 434 5.92 -23.87 2.18
N ARG A 435 7.00 -24.56 1.78
CA ARG A 435 8.19 -24.67 2.61
C ARG A 435 8.88 -23.32 2.81
N ILE A 436 9.07 -22.53 1.77
CA ILE A 436 9.74 -21.22 1.91
C ILE A 436 8.89 -20.26 2.75
N ALA A 437 7.54 -20.26 2.59
CA ALA A 437 6.66 -19.45 3.42
C ALA A 437 6.71 -19.84 4.91
N TRP A 438 6.80 -21.14 5.20
CA TRP A 438 6.94 -21.65 6.56
C TRP A 438 8.29 -21.26 7.19
N GLU A 439 9.40 -21.36 6.45
CA GLU A 439 10.70 -20.91 6.92
C GLU A 439 10.70 -19.41 7.23
N LEU A 440 10.12 -18.61 6.34
CA LEU A 440 9.98 -17.17 6.56
C LEU A 440 9.16 -16.88 7.83
N ASP A 441 8.01 -17.55 8.04
CA ASP A 441 7.17 -17.27 9.21
C ASP A 441 7.88 -17.56 10.54
N ARG A 442 8.71 -18.60 10.58
CA ARG A 442 9.45 -19.02 11.79
C ARG A 442 10.63 -18.12 12.13
N HIS A 443 11.32 -17.60 11.10
CA HIS A 443 12.57 -16.88 11.29
C HIS A 443 12.42 -15.36 11.24
N LEU A 444 11.27 -14.84 10.80
CA LEU A 444 11.00 -13.41 10.88
C LEU A 444 10.51 -13.01 12.26
N ALA A 445 10.84 -11.77 12.66
CA ALA A 445 10.32 -11.17 13.89
C ALA A 445 8.78 -11.17 13.90
N GLU A 446 8.17 -11.28 15.08
CA GLU A 446 6.70 -11.29 15.19
C GLU A 446 6.04 -10.04 14.59
N ASP A 447 6.72 -8.90 14.67
CA ASP A 447 6.25 -7.62 14.16
C ASP A 447 6.90 -7.22 12.82
N ALA A 448 7.58 -8.13 12.12
CA ALA A 448 8.23 -7.84 10.84
C ALA A 448 7.26 -7.25 9.81
N ILE A 449 7.79 -6.41 8.92
CA ILE A 449 7.05 -5.93 7.75
C ILE A 449 7.54 -6.69 6.52
N VAL A 450 6.61 -7.39 5.89
CA VAL A 450 6.84 -8.12 4.65
C VAL A 450 6.36 -7.27 3.49
N VAL A 451 7.29 -6.85 2.64
CA VAL A 451 7.00 -6.17 1.38
C VAL A 451 7.00 -7.22 0.27
N SER A 452 5.87 -7.43 -0.39
CA SER A 452 5.71 -8.54 -1.33
C SER A 452 5.39 -8.06 -2.74
N GLU A 453 6.14 -8.54 -3.71
CA GLU A 453 5.88 -8.41 -5.14
C GLU A 453 5.84 -9.81 -5.79
N LEU A 454 4.91 -10.66 -5.29
CA LEU A 454 4.78 -12.06 -5.66
C LEU A 454 3.42 -12.44 -6.26
N ASP A 455 2.60 -11.48 -6.66
CA ASP A 455 1.30 -11.72 -7.31
C ASP A 455 0.40 -12.71 -6.55
N ASN A 456 -0.01 -12.53 -5.35
CA ASN A 456 -0.92 -13.38 -4.58
C ASN A 456 -0.58 -14.90 -4.58
N ARG A 457 0.59 -15.28 -5.06
CA ARG A 457 1.04 -16.69 -5.13
C ARG A 457 1.66 -17.17 -3.84
N LEU A 458 2.15 -16.24 -3.00
CA LEU A 458 2.63 -16.62 -1.68
C LEU A 458 1.50 -17.29 -0.91
N PRO A 459 1.70 -18.48 -0.36
CA PRO A 459 0.68 -19.11 0.46
C PRO A 459 0.58 -18.40 1.80
N TYR A 460 -0.07 -17.24 1.81
CA TYR A 460 -0.20 -16.32 2.96
C TYR A 460 -0.76 -16.99 4.22
N HIS A 461 -1.51 -18.10 4.06
CA HIS A 461 -2.00 -18.89 5.18
C HIS A 461 -0.90 -19.55 6.03
N TRP A 462 0.33 -19.64 5.50
CA TRP A 462 1.49 -20.12 6.26
C TRP A 462 2.12 -19.02 7.12
N MET A 463 1.81 -17.75 6.83
CA MET A 463 2.35 -16.60 7.56
C MET A 463 1.28 -15.95 8.45
N ASP A 464 1.67 -15.46 9.63
CA ASP A 464 0.76 -14.86 10.59
C ASP A 464 0.67 -13.34 10.44
N PHE A 465 -0.12 -12.90 9.46
CA PHE A 465 -0.42 -11.49 9.23
C PHE A 465 -1.68 -11.10 10.01
N ALA A 466 -1.52 -10.27 11.04
CA ALA A 466 -2.61 -9.78 11.87
C ALA A 466 -2.22 -8.47 12.57
N PRO A 467 -3.17 -7.69 13.09
CA PRO A 467 -2.89 -6.55 13.95
C PRO A 467 -1.97 -6.92 15.12
N GLY A 468 -0.95 -6.11 15.37
CA GLY A 468 0.05 -6.36 16.42
C GLY A 468 1.06 -7.48 16.10
N ARG A 469 0.98 -8.08 14.93
CA ARG A 469 1.91 -9.10 14.41
C ARG A 469 2.56 -8.64 13.11
N LYS A 470 3.01 -9.58 12.26
CA LYS A 470 3.57 -9.27 10.95
C LYS A 470 2.61 -8.44 10.10
N ARG A 471 3.13 -7.43 9.43
CA ARG A 471 2.37 -6.61 8.47
C ARG A 471 2.73 -6.99 7.05
N LEU A 472 1.72 -7.10 6.18
CA LEU A 472 1.89 -7.22 4.74
C LEU A 472 1.75 -5.84 4.08
N ILE A 473 2.70 -5.48 3.22
CA ILE A 473 2.63 -4.37 2.27
C ILE A 473 2.97 -4.94 0.88
N GLY A 474 2.06 -4.83 -0.06
CA GLY A 474 2.16 -5.38 -1.42
C GLY A 474 1.16 -6.52 -1.62
N GLN A 475 0.85 -6.95 -2.82
CA GLN A 475 1.20 -6.41 -4.14
C GLN A 475 0.48 -5.08 -4.40
N THR A 476 1.13 -4.15 -5.12
CA THR A 476 0.46 -2.90 -5.53
C THR A 476 -0.75 -3.20 -6.41
N THR A 477 -1.81 -2.41 -6.27
CA THR A 477 -3.03 -2.61 -7.08
C THR A 477 -2.85 -2.21 -8.55
N GLY A 478 -1.76 -1.53 -8.87
CA GLY A 478 -1.35 -1.22 -10.23
C GLY A 478 -0.70 -2.39 -10.97
N PHE A 479 -0.12 -3.36 -10.26
CA PHE A 479 0.59 -4.52 -10.84
C PHE A 479 1.73 -4.17 -11.81
N ALA A 480 2.23 -2.94 -11.81
CA ALA A 480 3.40 -2.59 -12.60
C ALA A 480 4.67 -3.09 -11.88
N LEU A 481 5.39 -4.01 -12.53
CA LEU A 481 6.58 -4.65 -11.96
C LEU A 481 7.73 -3.67 -11.75
N GLY A 482 8.67 -4.01 -10.86
CA GLY A 482 9.83 -3.19 -10.56
C GLY A 482 9.65 -2.28 -9.35
N TRP A 483 8.88 -2.73 -8.36
CA TRP A 483 8.49 -1.95 -7.17
C TRP A 483 9.09 -2.45 -5.86
N GLY A 484 9.13 -3.76 -5.63
CA GLY A 484 9.29 -4.38 -4.31
C GLY A 484 10.53 -3.97 -3.54
N VAL A 485 11.73 -4.02 -4.17
CA VAL A 485 12.99 -3.71 -3.48
C VAL A 485 13.05 -2.23 -3.09
N GLY A 486 12.75 -1.33 -4.04
CA GLY A 486 12.69 0.10 -3.76
C GLY A 486 11.68 0.42 -2.64
N ALA A 487 10.50 -0.16 -2.70
CA ALA A 487 9.48 0.03 -1.66
C ALA A 487 9.93 -0.48 -0.30
N ALA A 488 10.60 -1.63 -0.23
CA ALA A 488 11.13 -2.16 1.03
C ALA A 488 12.16 -1.21 1.68
N LEU A 489 13.01 -0.57 0.87
CA LEU A 489 13.90 0.48 1.36
C LEU A 489 13.11 1.65 1.96
N GLY A 490 12.08 2.12 1.26
CA GLY A 490 11.20 3.18 1.76
C GLY A 490 10.47 2.80 3.05
N VAL A 491 9.97 1.56 3.14
CA VAL A 491 9.37 1.00 4.35
C VAL A 491 10.36 1.00 5.51
N LYS A 492 11.62 0.59 5.27
CA LYS A 492 12.65 0.58 6.32
C LYS A 492 13.01 1.99 6.79
N VAL A 493 13.07 2.96 5.88
CA VAL A 493 13.24 4.39 6.23
C VAL A 493 12.08 4.90 7.11
N ALA A 494 10.86 4.46 6.83
CA ALA A 494 9.66 4.82 7.61
C ALA A 494 9.58 4.11 8.97
N GLN A 495 10.13 2.89 9.06
CA GLN A 495 10.04 2.00 10.22
C GLN A 495 11.43 1.45 10.59
N PRO A 496 12.35 2.32 11.06
CA PRO A 496 13.75 1.96 11.23
C PRO A 496 13.99 0.86 12.27
N ASP A 497 13.12 0.73 13.26
CA ASP A 497 13.27 -0.23 14.35
C ASP A 497 12.69 -1.62 14.03
N ARG A 498 11.93 -1.75 12.93
CA ARG A 498 11.30 -3.02 12.56
C ARG A 498 12.13 -3.78 11.53
N GLN A 499 12.07 -5.11 11.60
CA GLN A 499 12.59 -5.95 10.52
C GLN A 499 11.75 -5.75 9.26
N VAL A 500 12.41 -5.50 8.13
CA VAL A 500 11.78 -5.39 6.82
C VAL A 500 12.34 -6.46 5.89
N VAL A 501 11.45 -7.21 5.27
CA VAL A 501 11.80 -8.28 4.32
C VAL A 501 11.05 -8.05 3.02
N CYS A 502 11.79 -7.99 1.92
CA CYS A 502 11.27 -7.93 0.56
C CYS A 502 11.16 -9.34 -0.02
N LEU A 503 9.97 -9.74 -0.46
CA LEU A 503 9.74 -10.96 -1.21
C LEU A 503 9.44 -10.57 -2.66
N VAL A 504 10.28 -10.97 -3.58
CA VAL A 504 10.20 -10.54 -4.99
C VAL A 504 10.45 -11.72 -5.93
N GLY A 505 9.66 -11.85 -7.00
CA GLY A 505 9.93 -12.82 -8.06
C GLY A 505 11.16 -12.44 -8.87
N ASP A 506 11.86 -13.43 -9.42
CA ASP A 506 13.03 -13.23 -10.28
C ASP A 506 12.75 -12.29 -11.47
N GLY A 507 11.63 -12.48 -12.15
CA GLY A 507 11.21 -11.62 -13.25
C GLY A 507 10.90 -10.19 -12.79
N ALA A 508 10.24 -10.01 -11.65
CA ALA A 508 9.97 -8.70 -11.08
C ALA A 508 11.26 -7.99 -10.64
N PHE A 509 12.21 -8.74 -10.05
CA PHE A 509 13.52 -8.20 -9.67
C PHE A 509 14.32 -7.71 -10.88
N LEU A 510 14.30 -8.44 -11.98
CA LEU A 510 14.96 -8.04 -13.23
C LEU A 510 14.28 -6.86 -13.93
N PHE A 511 13.10 -6.46 -13.49
CA PHE A 511 12.36 -5.34 -14.06
C PHE A 511 12.77 -3.99 -13.45
N GLY A 512 14.09 -3.69 -13.49
CA GLY A 512 14.64 -2.41 -13.07
C GLY A 512 14.77 -2.21 -11.56
N GLN A 513 15.08 -3.29 -10.79
CA GLN A 513 15.24 -3.19 -9.34
C GLN A 513 16.69 -3.36 -8.85
N THR A 514 17.61 -3.75 -9.72
CA THR A 514 19.02 -3.93 -9.37
C THR A 514 19.65 -2.66 -8.83
N GLU A 515 19.27 -1.50 -9.34
CA GLU A 515 19.75 -0.20 -8.92
C GLU A 515 19.35 0.17 -7.47
N ALA A 516 18.26 -0.43 -6.97
CA ALA A 516 17.84 -0.25 -5.58
C ALA A 516 18.84 -0.90 -4.60
N LEU A 517 19.56 -1.94 -5.01
CA LEU A 517 20.63 -2.55 -4.21
C LEU A 517 21.74 -1.53 -3.90
N TRP A 518 22.11 -0.71 -4.89
CA TRP A 518 23.07 0.36 -4.67
C TRP A 518 22.59 1.36 -3.63
N ALA A 519 21.30 1.72 -3.68
CA ALA A 519 20.71 2.64 -2.70
C ALA A 519 20.69 2.01 -1.29
N ALA A 520 20.42 0.71 -1.18
CA ALA A 520 20.50 -0.03 0.09
C ALA A 520 21.89 0.07 0.71
N ALA A 521 22.93 -0.23 -0.09
CA ALA A 521 24.32 -0.16 0.36
C ALA A 521 24.79 1.28 0.63
N ARG A 522 24.38 2.23 -0.22
CA ARG A 522 24.80 3.64 -0.12
C ARG A 522 24.30 4.32 1.15
N HIS A 523 23.10 3.97 1.58
CA HIS A 523 22.40 4.66 2.68
C HIS A 523 22.32 3.78 3.95
N ASP A 524 23.01 2.65 3.99
CA ASP A 524 23.01 1.71 5.12
C ASP A 524 21.56 1.37 5.55
N ILE A 525 20.73 0.93 4.57
CA ILE A 525 19.33 0.57 4.81
C ILE A 525 19.23 -0.96 4.96
N PRO A 526 19.15 -1.47 6.20
CA PRO A 526 19.18 -2.91 6.47
C PRO A 526 17.85 -3.59 6.17
N ILE A 527 17.76 -4.25 5.02
CA ILE A 527 16.64 -5.10 4.63
C ILE A 527 17.11 -6.49 4.23
N THR A 528 16.24 -7.48 4.37
CA THR A 528 16.45 -8.80 3.75
C THR A 528 15.65 -8.87 2.46
N ILE A 529 16.29 -9.27 1.36
CA ILE A 529 15.64 -9.46 0.06
C ILE A 529 15.65 -10.96 -0.24
N VAL A 530 14.49 -11.55 -0.48
CA VAL A 530 14.36 -12.94 -0.90
C VAL A 530 13.82 -12.98 -2.32
N VAL A 531 14.66 -13.36 -3.27
CA VAL A 531 14.28 -13.55 -4.66
C VAL A 531 13.70 -14.95 -4.81
N PHE A 532 12.46 -15.05 -5.21
CA PHE A 532 11.76 -16.28 -5.53
C PHE A 532 12.09 -16.66 -6.98
N ASN A 533 13.21 -17.39 -7.14
CA ASN A 533 13.80 -17.68 -8.43
C ASN A 533 13.29 -19.02 -8.98
N ASN A 534 12.31 -18.95 -9.86
CA ASN A 534 11.78 -20.09 -10.61
C ASN A 534 12.12 -20.04 -12.10
N GLU A 535 12.99 -19.14 -12.52
CA GLU A 535 13.41 -18.91 -13.90
C GLU A 535 12.25 -18.60 -14.87
N SER A 536 11.18 -17.95 -14.35
CA SER A 536 9.98 -17.74 -15.17
C SER A 536 9.13 -16.59 -14.65
N TYR A 537 8.51 -15.84 -15.58
CA TYR A 537 7.30 -15.06 -15.28
C TYR A 537 6.11 -16.01 -15.04
N ASP A 538 6.16 -16.77 -13.97
CA ASP A 538 5.29 -17.91 -13.69
C ASP A 538 3.79 -17.54 -13.67
N GLY A 539 3.49 -16.37 -13.09
CA GLY A 539 2.14 -15.80 -13.06
C GLY A 539 1.58 -15.49 -14.44
N GLU A 540 2.40 -14.88 -15.30
CA GLU A 540 2.00 -14.58 -16.68
C GLU A 540 1.87 -15.85 -17.51
N ARG A 541 2.80 -16.78 -17.38
CA ARG A 541 2.73 -18.06 -18.09
C ARG A 541 1.41 -18.77 -17.85
N GLU A 542 0.96 -18.85 -16.58
CA GLU A 542 -0.30 -19.49 -16.23
C GLU A 542 -1.50 -18.74 -16.79
N ARG A 543 -1.52 -17.40 -16.73
CA ARG A 543 -2.57 -16.57 -17.33
C ARG A 543 -2.61 -16.76 -18.85
N ILE A 544 -1.46 -16.67 -19.53
CA ILE A 544 -1.35 -16.90 -20.97
C ILE A 544 -1.87 -18.28 -21.34
N TYR A 545 -1.50 -19.32 -20.57
CA TYR A 545 -2.02 -20.67 -20.78
C TYR A 545 -3.54 -20.71 -20.69
N TRP A 546 -4.15 -20.11 -19.68
CA TRP A 546 -5.61 -20.10 -19.51
C TRP A 546 -6.36 -19.34 -20.61
N PHE A 547 -5.74 -18.29 -21.17
CA PHE A 547 -6.35 -17.54 -22.27
C PHE A 547 -6.06 -18.12 -23.64
N SER A 548 -5.09 -19.01 -23.77
CA SER A 548 -4.70 -19.62 -25.06
C SER A 548 -5.80 -20.53 -25.60
N PRO A 549 -6.33 -20.29 -26.82
CA PRO A 549 -7.23 -21.23 -27.48
C PRO A 549 -6.62 -22.62 -27.67
N LEU A 550 -5.29 -22.69 -27.95
CA LEU A 550 -4.57 -23.96 -28.09
C LEU A 550 -4.56 -24.77 -26.79
N ALA A 551 -4.25 -24.10 -25.64
CA ALA A 551 -4.17 -24.78 -24.37
C ALA A 551 -5.56 -25.21 -23.81
N ARG A 552 -6.60 -24.48 -24.17
CA ARG A 552 -7.99 -24.76 -23.73
C ARG A 552 -8.64 -25.90 -24.53
N ASN A 553 -8.22 -26.13 -25.77
CA ASN A 553 -8.73 -27.22 -26.59
C ASN A 553 -7.91 -28.50 -26.32
N ARG A 554 -8.60 -29.60 -25.96
CA ARG A 554 -7.97 -30.90 -25.65
C ARG A 554 -7.15 -31.47 -26.81
N GLU A 555 -7.56 -31.21 -28.06
CA GLU A 555 -6.90 -31.75 -29.27
C GLU A 555 -5.61 -30.98 -29.62
N THR A 556 -5.49 -29.72 -29.20
CA THR A 556 -4.35 -28.85 -29.54
C THR A 556 -3.49 -28.48 -28.33
N ARG A 557 -3.86 -28.90 -27.14
CA ARG A 557 -3.15 -28.56 -25.89
C ARG A 557 -1.66 -28.87 -25.93
N ASP A 558 -1.29 -30.01 -26.51
CA ASP A 558 0.11 -30.45 -26.60
C ASP A 558 0.94 -29.62 -27.59
N GLN A 559 0.28 -28.77 -28.39
CA GLN A 559 0.94 -27.83 -29.29
C GLN A 559 1.27 -26.48 -28.59
N TRP A 560 0.67 -26.24 -27.41
CA TRP A 560 0.96 -25.03 -26.66
C TRP A 560 2.41 -25.04 -26.17
N LYS A 561 3.07 -23.90 -26.32
CA LYS A 561 4.45 -23.70 -25.87
C LYS A 561 4.57 -22.36 -25.17
N ASP A 562 5.34 -22.32 -24.10
CA ASP A 562 5.78 -21.07 -23.49
C ASP A 562 6.88 -20.43 -24.35
N ILE A 563 6.60 -19.27 -24.93
CA ILE A 563 7.55 -18.55 -25.79
C ILE A 563 8.02 -17.22 -25.21
N SER A 564 7.49 -16.81 -24.05
CA SER A 564 7.67 -15.45 -23.56
C SER A 564 8.04 -15.35 -22.07
N CYS A 565 7.88 -16.41 -21.30
CA CYS A 565 7.97 -16.31 -19.84
C CYS A 565 9.23 -16.94 -19.24
N TYR A 566 9.89 -17.87 -19.96
CA TYR A 566 11.10 -18.52 -19.47
C TYR A 566 12.30 -17.56 -19.38
N LEU A 567 12.97 -17.51 -18.22
CA LEU A 567 14.08 -16.60 -17.90
C LEU A 567 15.43 -17.32 -17.60
N GLY A 568 15.47 -18.64 -17.75
CA GLY A 568 16.64 -19.45 -17.36
C GLY A 568 17.75 -19.53 -18.42
N ASP A 569 17.61 -18.87 -19.60
CA ASP A 569 18.66 -18.87 -20.62
C ASP A 569 18.85 -17.48 -21.24
N PRO A 570 19.94 -16.74 -20.87
CA PRO A 570 20.97 -17.14 -19.93
C PRO A 570 20.49 -17.09 -18.46
N LEU A 571 20.98 -18.02 -17.64
CA LEU A 571 20.71 -17.99 -16.21
C LEU A 571 21.38 -16.77 -15.56
N VAL A 572 20.63 -16.02 -14.77
CA VAL A 572 21.13 -14.86 -14.01
C VAL A 572 21.61 -15.31 -12.64
N ASP A 573 22.85 -14.97 -12.28
CA ASP A 573 23.38 -15.11 -10.92
C ASP A 573 22.99 -13.88 -10.09
N PHE A 574 21.84 -13.94 -9.42
CA PHE A 574 21.33 -12.83 -8.60
C PHE A 574 22.24 -12.49 -7.42
N ALA A 575 22.92 -13.49 -6.86
CA ALA A 575 23.86 -13.28 -5.77
C ALA A 575 25.09 -12.50 -6.25
N ALA A 576 25.62 -12.82 -7.44
CA ALA A 576 26.73 -12.05 -8.03
C ALA A 576 26.31 -10.62 -8.38
N VAL A 577 25.12 -10.43 -8.96
CA VAL A 577 24.55 -9.09 -9.23
C VAL A 577 24.45 -8.28 -7.94
N SER A 578 23.92 -8.87 -6.88
CA SER A 578 23.77 -8.20 -5.59
C SER A 578 25.11 -7.74 -5.02
N ARG A 579 26.10 -8.61 -5.00
CA ARG A 579 27.47 -8.29 -4.53
C ARG A 579 28.11 -7.19 -5.38
N ALA A 580 27.86 -7.14 -6.68
CA ALA A 580 28.36 -6.08 -7.57
C ALA A 580 27.81 -4.68 -7.20
N PHE A 581 26.62 -4.62 -6.60
CA PHE A 581 26.03 -3.38 -6.08
C PHE A 581 26.34 -3.11 -4.59
N GLY A 582 27.19 -3.93 -3.96
CA GLY A 582 27.64 -3.73 -2.57
C GLY A 582 26.73 -4.37 -1.52
N VAL A 583 25.81 -5.25 -1.89
CA VAL A 583 24.92 -5.98 -0.99
C VAL A 583 25.35 -7.43 -0.89
N GLU A 584 25.59 -7.92 0.32
CA GLU A 584 25.92 -9.33 0.57
C GLU A 584 24.80 -10.26 0.11
N ALA A 585 25.16 -11.42 -0.43
CA ALA A 585 24.18 -12.33 -1.00
C ALA A 585 24.67 -13.77 -1.11
N GLU A 586 23.71 -14.69 -1.10
CA GLU A 586 23.92 -16.11 -1.38
C GLU A 586 22.78 -16.72 -2.19
N THR A 587 23.03 -17.87 -2.82
CA THR A 587 22.02 -18.69 -3.48
C THR A 587 21.69 -19.92 -2.64
N VAL A 588 20.41 -20.17 -2.42
CA VAL A 588 19.89 -21.32 -1.67
C VAL A 588 19.15 -22.25 -2.64
N LEU A 589 19.67 -23.46 -2.80
CA LEU A 589 19.15 -24.47 -3.75
C LEU A 589 18.19 -25.47 -3.10
N GLU A 590 18.34 -25.67 -1.79
CA GLU A 590 17.63 -26.71 -1.03
C GLU A 590 16.95 -26.11 0.22
N PRO A 591 15.82 -26.67 0.67
CA PRO A 591 15.09 -26.16 1.82
C PRO A 591 15.90 -26.06 3.10
N ALA A 592 16.84 -26.99 3.33
CA ALA A 592 17.68 -27.03 4.52
C ALA A 592 18.64 -25.80 4.65
N GLY A 593 18.94 -25.14 3.53
CA GLY A 593 19.77 -23.93 3.52
C GLY A 593 19.06 -22.64 3.94
N MET A 594 17.73 -22.61 3.93
CA MET A 594 16.96 -21.37 4.16
C MET A 594 17.11 -20.83 5.58
N GLU A 595 17.07 -21.68 6.61
CA GLU A 595 17.26 -21.28 8.00
C GLU A 595 18.58 -20.53 8.20
N ALA A 596 19.68 -21.15 7.81
CA ALA A 596 21.02 -20.56 7.95
C ALA A 596 21.19 -19.27 7.11
N ALA A 597 20.55 -19.17 5.94
CA ALA A 597 20.57 -17.97 5.11
C ALA A 597 19.81 -16.82 5.77
N LEU A 598 18.65 -17.09 6.35
CA LEU A 598 17.84 -16.09 7.09
C LEU A 598 18.56 -15.62 8.36
N GLU A 599 19.27 -16.51 9.07
CA GLU A 599 20.08 -16.14 10.23
C GLU A 599 21.24 -15.22 9.83
N ARG A 600 21.95 -15.53 8.72
CA ARG A 600 23.02 -14.65 8.19
C ARG A 600 22.46 -13.29 7.79
N ALA A 601 21.32 -13.26 7.10
CA ALA A 601 20.66 -12.01 6.74
C ALA A 601 20.33 -11.16 7.97
N GLN A 602 19.85 -11.78 9.06
CA GLN A 602 19.59 -11.06 10.31
C GLN A 602 20.86 -10.50 10.96
N LEU A 603 21.98 -11.23 10.90
CA LEU A 603 23.26 -10.74 11.41
C LEU A 603 23.71 -9.52 10.62
N VAL A 604 23.73 -9.60 9.29
CA VAL A 604 24.11 -8.47 8.43
C VAL A 604 23.16 -7.27 8.63
N ASN A 605 21.85 -7.51 8.77
CA ASN A 605 20.90 -6.41 9.02
C ASN A 605 21.13 -5.73 10.39
N ARG A 606 21.58 -6.46 11.44
CA ARG A 606 21.93 -5.86 12.73
C ARG A 606 23.16 -4.95 12.63
N ASP A 607 24.09 -5.29 11.74
CA ASP A 607 25.29 -4.50 11.46
C ASP A 607 25.03 -3.32 10.50
N GLY A 608 23.76 -3.13 10.08
CA GLY A 608 23.31 -2.02 9.23
C GLY A 608 23.33 -2.33 7.73
N GLY A 609 23.73 -3.53 7.30
CA GLY A 609 23.79 -3.95 5.90
C GLY A 609 22.48 -4.58 5.40
N ALA A 610 22.24 -4.51 4.09
CA ALA A 610 21.21 -5.30 3.41
C ALA A 610 21.77 -6.68 3.01
N TYR A 611 20.87 -7.65 2.85
CA TYR A 611 21.23 -9.02 2.45
C TYR A 611 20.25 -9.60 1.44
N LEU A 612 20.76 -10.27 0.39
CA LEU A 612 19.92 -10.92 -0.62
C LEU A 612 20.08 -12.44 -0.57
N ILE A 613 18.93 -13.13 -0.56
CA ILE A 613 18.84 -14.59 -0.68
C ILE A 613 18.21 -14.91 -2.03
N ASP A 614 18.96 -15.49 -2.96
CA ASP A 614 18.44 -16.08 -4.20
C ASP A 614 17.93 -17.48 -3.91
N ALA A 615 16.64 -17.62 -3.64
CA ALA A 615 16.01 -18.90 -3.31
C ALA A 615 15.48 -19.59 -4.57
N ARG A 616 16.03 -20.75 -4.90
CA ARG A 616 15.58 -21.56 -6.04
C ARG A 616 14.29 -22.26 -5.70
N ILE A 617 13.19 -21.81 -6.29
CA ILE A 617 11.85 -22.36 -6.04
C ILE A 617 11.30 -23.09 -7.26
N MET A 618 10.35 -24.00 -7.02
CA MET A 618 9.68 -24.72 -8.09
C MET A 618 8.70 -23.82 -8.86
N GLN A 619 8.63 -24.03 -10.16
CA GLN A 619 7.56 -23.49 -11.00
C GLN A 619 6.22 -24.12 -10.60
N GLN A 620 5.14 -23.37 -10.74
CA GLN A 620 3.79 -23.83 -10.42
C GLN A 620 2.82 -23.65 -11.58
N GLY A 621 1.72 -24.40 -11.53
CA GLY A 621 0.61 -24.27 -12.46
C GLY A 621 0.86 -24.91 -13.84
N HIS A 622 -0.01 -24.58 -14.77
CA HIS A 622 0.04 -25.12 -16.13
C HIS A 622 1.27 -24.61 -16.88
N GLY A 623 1.92 -25.52 -17.61
CA GLY A 623 3.15 -25.20 -18.35
C GLY A 623 4.39 -25.09 -17.44
N ALA A 624 4.32 -25.50 -16.16
CA ALA A 624 5.48 -25.63 -15.30
C ALA A 624 6.57 -26.50 -15.97
N ASN A 625 7.84 -26.21 -15.65
CA ASN A 625 9.01 -26.80 -16.29
C ASN A 625 9.17 -26.50 -17.79
N SER A 626 8.48 -25.46 -18.28
CA SER A 626 8.74 -24.94 -19.62
C SER A 626 10.17 -24.43 -19.72
N THR A 627 10.76 -24.65 -20.90
CA THR A 627 12.10 -24.15 -21.25
C THR A 627 12.00 -23.26 -22.48
N TRP A 628 13.07 -22.51 -22.73
CA TRP A 628 13.14 -21.64 -23.89
C TRP A 628 13.02 -22.43 -25.21
N HIS A 629 12.28 -21.88 -26.17
CA HIS A 629 12.11 -22.43 -27.53
C HIS A 629 12.99 -21.67 -28.52
N PRO A 630 14.23 -22.14 -28.81
CA PRO A 630 15.19 -21.43 -29.66
C PRO A 630 14.72 -21.31 -31.10
N ASP A 631 13.75 -22.11 -31.54
CA ASP A 631 13.23 -22.13 -32.92
C ASP A 631 12.61 -20.79 -33.34
N ILE A 632 12.12 -20.01 -32.37
CA ILE A 632 11.54 -18.67 -32.59
C ILE A 632 12.50 -17.55 -32.27
N SER A 633 13.68 -17.85 -31.75
CA SER A 633 14.68 -16.83 -31.43
C SER A 633 15.52 -16.48 -32.66
N ILE A 634 15.71 -15.17 -32.88
CA ILE A 634 16.63 -14.70 -33.94
C ILE A 634 18.09 -15.09 -33.66
N ALA A 635 18.43 -15.39 -32.40
CA ALA A 635 19.79 -15.76 -31.99
C ALA A 635 20.24 -17.10 -32.60
N ARG A 636 19.31 -18.04 -32.82
CA ARG A 636 19.62 -19.36 -33.42
C ARG A 636 20.32 -19.25 -34.78
N ASN A 637 19.93 -18.27 -35.59
CA ASN A 637 20.43 -18.08 -36.93
C ASN A 637 21.62 -17.12 -37.03
N ARG A 638 22.07 -16.56 -35.90
CA ARG A 638 23.22 -15.64 -35.84
C ARG A 638 24.47 -16.41 -35.45
N LYS A 639 25.40 -16.58 -36.40
CA LYS A 639 26.78 -16.93 -36.05
C LYS A 639 27.39 -15.76 -35.30
N ARG A 640 27.77 -15.95 -34.02
CA ARG A 640 28.62 -15.00 -33.33
C ARG A 640 29.97 -15.00 -34.03
N LEU A 641 30.33 -13.92 -34.69
CA LEU A 641 31.72 -13.61 -35.03
C LEU A 641 32.39 -13.18 -33.73
N ILE A 642 33.21 -14.04 -33.16
CA ILE A 642 34.08 -13.73 -32.00
C ILE A 642 35.37 -13.18 -32.58
#